data_ed9ae18038d3fd184644e41883f5c098
#
_entry.id   ed9ae18038d3fd184644e41883f5c098
#
_cell.length_a   1.000
_cell.length_b   1.000
_cell.length_c   1.000
_cell.angle_alpha   90.00
_cell.angle_beta   90.00
_cell.angle_gamma   90.00
#
_symmetry.space_group_name_H-M   'P 1'
#
loop_
_entity.id
_entity.type
_entity.pdbx_description
1 polymer ?
#
loop_
_entity_poly.entity_id
_entity_poly.type
_entity_poly.pdbx_seq_one_letter_code
_entity_poly.pdbx_strand_id
1 'polypeptide(L)'
;MDKKIKIQKLREISEKLKKDFIGIDDVIDQIIETITPWYVTPELIERPVVVSIWGLTGTGKTSVVRRLTEELELLDKTLFFDCGAEESNDDSISNKISQFLGNNSYSQGETNLQGIFVFDEFQYARTIDEDGREVSKAAQRSIWNLLDSGLIDIVFRQYEVKNLMIYTEELDYLSDDLGRELAISKNIWPESVLQKVHDTLDFYTTWEDSEDGPDGKEESKSQPILSKSKQETIVSRLNAIERGSGYRKLSELNSATTLGEFIDILKKVLKTISTPRCIDCSRSLIFVIGNLDEAFSGVSNTDPDMDADVFAKITKKTGILDVKEALKERFRAEQIGRLGNNMIIYPSLRKSDFKGIIDLELNRVATKFKEISGITIEFTTAFKDLLYSEGVYPSQGVRPVFTTIGSLCLPKLSKILSDQDSPKEYAEFDMVGDLRSSEVTVILRYDHGEKVIEIPEKLDLGKMRSSASCKKLAAHAIHEAGHAILMAYEKGRMPEMILAQSSSGGGYTYDNLDDTDKISAMCKAEVDSELRICLAGNAAEHLMFEDRYCTIGCTSDWADAWDMFSRAVYKGGFFGDFWPWMSKGNPEGLPIGLDDSEETTKDPLISKMKSYLVDQYNGTTRILAENKNLLLETAKYLVKNRCMFADDFKEFVKKYGKNMPETGTISETYWIDMLKK
;
A
#
# COMPACT_ATOMS: atom_id res chain seq x y z
N MET A 1 5.64 5.17 -36.84
CA MET A 1 4.94 3.87 -36.72
C MET A 1 3.46 4.09 -37.00
N ASP A 2 2.85 3.31 -37.88
CA ASP A 2 1.43 3.47 -38.20
C ASP A 2 0.55 3.32 -36.92
N LYS A 3 -0.47 4.17 -36.76
CA LYS A 3 -1.40 4.14 -35.62
C LYS A 3 -2.06 2.77 -35.43
N LYS A 4 -2.34 2.07 -36.51
CA LYS A 4 -2.88 0.68 -36.47
C LYS A 4 -1.89 -0.30 -35.83
N ILE A 5 -0.60 -0.18 -36.15
CA ILE A 5 0.45 -1.04 -35.59
C ILE A 5 0.58 -0.78 -34.08
N LYS A 6 0.52 0.50 -33.66
CA LYS A 6 0.54 0.84 -32.23
C LYS A 6 -0.63 0.26 -31.46
N ILE A 7 -1.85 0.33 -32.00
CA ILE A 7 -3.04 -0.27 -31.39
C ILE A 7 -2.89 -1.80 -31.29
N GLN A 8 -2.38 -2.44 -32.35
CA GLN A 8 -2.16 -3.88 -32.34
C GLN A 8 -1.11 -4.27 -31.28
N LYS A 9 0.00 -3.52 -31.16
CA LYS A 9 1.00 -3.76 -30.13
C LYS A 9 0.41 -3.65 -28.71
N LEU A 10 -0.45 -2.67 -28.44
CA LEU A 10 -1.13 -2.54 -27.13
C LEU A 10 -2.04 -3.75 -26.82
N ARG A 11 -2.74 -4.29 -27.82
CA ARG A 11 -3.55 -5.50 -27.63
C ARG A 11 -2.69 -6.72 -27.29
N GLU A 12 -1.58 -6.90 -28.00
CA GLU A 12 -0.64 -8.00 -27.74
C GLU A 12 -0.01 -7.88 -26.34
N ILE A 13 0.29 -6.66 -25.92
CA ILE A 13 0.79 -6.38 -24.55
C ILE A 13 -0.29 -6.71 -23.52
N SER A 14 -1.55 -6.28 -23.74
CA SER A 14 -2.66 -6.61 -22.84
C SER A 14 -2.78 -8.13 -22.62
N GLU A 15 -2.77 -8.90 -23.71
CA GLU A 15 -2.87 -10.37 -23.65
C GLU A 15 -1.67 -11.02 -22.93
N LYS A 16 -0.48 -10.47 -23.06
CA LYS A 16 0.70 -10.94 -22.31
C LYS A 16 0.57 -10.63 -20.84
N LEU A 17 0.19 -9.40 -20.49
CA LEU A 17 0.01 -8.98 -19.10
C LEU A 17 -1.06 -9.82 -18.40
N LYS A 18 -2.18 -10.13 -19.05
CA LYS A 18 -3.24 -10.99 -18.50
C LYS A 18 -2.77 -12.43 -18.23
N LYS A 19 -1.79 -12.92 -18.99
CA LYS A 19 -1.16 -14.22 -18.73
C LYS A 19 -0.18 -14.20 -17.57
N ASP A 20 0.54 -13.09 -17.41
CA ASP A 20 1.56 -12.93 -16.37
C ASP A 20 0.94 -12.53 -15.02
N PHE A 21 -0.24 -11.86 -15.03
CA PHE A 21 -0.90 -11.31 -13.84
C PHE A 21 -2.35 -11.78 -13.73
N ILE A 22 -2.59 -12.80 -12.94
CA ILE A 22 -3.87 -13.47 -12.79
C ILE A 22 -4.81 -12.66 -11.90
N GLY A 23 -6.10 -12.58 -12.28
CA GLY A 23 -7.17 -11.99 -11.47
C GLY A 23 -7.33 -10.48 -11.57
N ILE A 24 -6.59 -9.81 -12.50
CA ILE A 24 -6.61 -8.36 -12.67
C ILE A 24 -6.87 -7.92 -14.12
N ASP A 25 -7.55 -8.74 -14.90
CA ASP A 25 -7.81 -8.48 -16.33
C ASP A 25 -8.47 -7.12 -16.56
N ASP A 26 -9.49 -6.79 -15.76
CA ASP A 26 -10.21 -5.51 -15.83
C ASP A 26 -9.29 -4.31 -15.56
N VAL A 27 -8.34 -4.45 -14.63
CA VAL A 27 -7.33 -3.42 -14.32
C VAL A 27 -6.40 -3.22 -15.50
N ILE A 28 -5.92 -4.31 -16.10
CA ILE A 28 -5.06 -4.25 -17.28
C ILE A 28 -5.78 -3.55 -18.42
N ASP A 29 -7.05 -3.89 -18.68
CA ASP A 29 -7.84 -3.26 -19.74
C ASP A 29 -8.02 -1.76 -19.47
N GLN A 30 -8.33 -1.34 -18.24
CA GLN A 30 -8.44 0.06 -17.86
C GLN A 30 -7.12 0.82 -18.03
N ILE A 31 -5.99 0.22 -17.66
CA ILE A 31 -4.66 0.82 -17.87
C ILE A 31 -4.42 1.00 -19.37
N ILE A 32 -4.62 -0.03 -20.18
CA ILE A 32 -4.39 0.02 -21.63
C ILE A 32 -5.31 1.04 -22.31
N GLU A 33 -6.60 1.10 -21.91
CA GLU A 33 -7.53 2.09 -22.42
C GLU A 33 -7.06 3.51 -22.10
N THR A 34 -6.65 3.76 -20.86
CA THR A 34 -6.22 5.08 -20.40
C THR A 34 -4.93 5.55 -21.09
N ILE A 35 -3.97 4.64 -21.35
CA ILE A 35 -2.69 5.01 -22.00
C ILE A 35 -2.78 5.04 -23.52
N THR A 36 -3.83 4.49 -24.11
CA THR A 36 -3.98 4.40 -25.59
C THR A 36 -3.87 5.77 -26.28
N PRO A 37 -4.54 6.86 -25.84
CA PRO A 37 -4.38 8.18 -26.45
C PRO A 37 -2.93 8.69 -26.40
N TRP A 38 -2.27 8.51 -25.24
CA TRP A 38 -0.88 8.90 -25.06
C TRP A 38 0.08 8.15 -26.00
N TYR A 39 -0.11 6.85 -26.17
CA TYR A 39 0.78 6.02 -27.00
C TYR A 39 0.51 6.16 -28.49
N VAL A 40 -0.78 6.26 -28.88
CA VAL A 40 -1.19 6.24 -30.31
C VAL A 40 -1.21 7.64 -30.91
N THR A 41 -1.69 8.65 -30.17
CA THR A 41 -1.93 10.01 -30.64
C THR A 41 -1.35 11.08 -29.67
N PRO A 42 -0.04 11.01 -29.35
CA PRO A 42 0.57 11.92 -28.37
C PRO A 42 0.48 13.40 -28.79
N GLU A 43 0.29 13.67 -30.08
CA GLU A 43 0.10 15.02 -30.62
C GLU A 43 -1.17 15.72 -30.11
N LEU A 44 -2.14 14.97 -29.59
CA LEU A 44 -3.39 15.50 -29.03
C LEU A 44 -3.27 15.77 -27.52
N ILE A 45 -2.15 15.41 -26.90
CA ILE A 45 -1.96 15.55 -25.46
C ILE A 45 -1.35 16.92 -25.14
N GLU A 46 -2.09 17.70 -24.37
CA GLU A 46 -1.69 19.04 -23.89
C GLU A 46 -1.33 19.06 -22.40
N ARG A 47 -1.70 18.01 -21.65
CA ARG A 47 -1.37 17.80 -20.24
C ARG A 47 -0.97 16.35 -20.01
N PRO A 48 -0.18 16.04 -18.97
CA PRO A 48 0.20 14.67 -18.67
C PRO A 48 -1.00 13.74 -18.51
N VAL A 49 -0.88 12.53 -19.02
CA VAL A 49 -1.87 11.49 -18.77
C VAL A 49 -1.55 10.85 -17.43
N VAL A 50 -2.41 11.06 -16.45
CA VAL A 50 -2.25 10.54 -15.09
C VAL A 50 -3.10 9.27 -14.93
N VAL A 51 -2.46 8.17 -14.52
CA VAL A 51 -3.07 6.90 -14.18
C VAL A 51 -2.84 6.65 -12.70
N SER A 52 -3.88 6.79 -11.89
CA SER A 52 -3.80 6.58 -10.44
C SER A 52 -4.27 5.18 -10.09
N ILE A 53 -3.38 4.36 -9.47
CA ILE A 53 -3.64 2.96 -9.10
C ILE A 53 -3.61 2.84 -7.58
N TRP A 54 -4.75 2.52 -6.99
CA TRP A 54 -4.93 2.40 -5.54
C TRP A 54 -5.37 1.01 -5.15
N GLY A 55 -4.93 0.50 -4.03
CA GLY A 55 -5.33 -0.83 -3.56
C GLY A 55 -4.51 -1.29 -2.37
N LEU A 56 -4.81 -2.49 -1.88
CA LEU A 56 -4.14 -3.11 -0.75
C LEU A 56 -2.66 -3.41 -1.06
N THR A 57 -1.86 -3.50 -0.02
CA THR A 57 -0.43 -3.82 -0.15
C THR A 57 -0.21 -5.22 -0.74
N GLY A 58 0.92 -5.43 -1.43
CA GLY A 58 1.34 -6.76 -1.91
C GLY A 58 0.55 -7.33 -3.09
N THR A 59 -0.34 -6.56 -3.73
CA THR A 59 -1.19 -7.03 -4.85
C THR A 59 -0.51 -6.99 -6.23
N GLY A 60 0.71 -6.47 -6.36
CA GLY A 60 1.47 -6.48 -7.62
C GLY A 60 1.33 -5.22 -8.47
N LYS A 61 0.76 -4.11 -7.94
CA LYS A 61 0.55 -2.84 -8.66
C LYS A 61 1.79 -2.34 -9.41
N THR A 62 2.90 -2.21 -8.72
CA THR A 62 4.17 -1.73 -9.29
C THR A 62 4.73 -2.71 -10.33
N SER A 63 4.56 -4.01 -10.11
CA SER A 63 5.04 -5.06 -11.02
C SER A 63 4.34 -5.01 -12.37
N VAL A 64 3.03 -4.76 -12.41
CA VAL A 64 2.27 -4.59 -13.66
C VAL A 64 2.76 -3.40 -14.45
N VAL A 65 2.96 -2.25 -13.80
CA VAL A 65 3.46 -1.03 -14.47
C VAL A 65 4.88 -1.25 -15.00
N ARG A 66 5.76 -1.89 -14.22
CA ARG A 66 7.12 -2.23 -14.68
C ARG A 66 7.09 -3.15 -15.88
N ARG A 67 6.28 -4.21 -15.82
CA ARG A 67 6.14 -5.15 -16.94
C ARG A 67 5.56 -4.48 -18.20
N LEU A 68 4.59 -3.59 -18.01
CA LEU A 68 4.03 -2.78 -19.11
C LEU A 68 5.10 -1.92 -19.79
N THR A 69 5.95 -1.23 -19.01
CA THR A 69 7.03 -0.38 -19.57
C THR A 69 8.10 -1.19 -20.27
N GLU A 70 8.39 -2.40 -19.82
CA GLU A 70 9.27 -3.37 -20.49
C GLU A 70 8.69 -3.80 -21.84
N GLU A 71 7.43 -4.22 -21.89
CA GLU A 71 6.77 -4.66 -23.12
C GLU A 71 6.56 -3.51 -24.12
N LEU A 72 6.41 -2.29 -23.64
CA LEU A 72 6.41 -1.09 -24.49
C LEU A 72 7.80 -0.77 -25.05
N GLU A 73 8.87 -1.39 -24.53
CA GLU A 73 10.28 -1.08 -24.86
C GLU A 73 10.66 0.37 -24.51
N LEU A 74 10.11 0.88 -23.39
CA LEU A 74 10.29 2.25 -22.93
C LEU A 74 10.90 2.33 -21.53
N LEU A 75 11.53 1.25 -21.06
CA LEU A 75 12.14 1.20 -19.72
C LEU A 75 13.23 2.26 -19.54
N ASP A 76 14.00 2.52 -20.60
CA ASP A 76 15.03 3.57 -20.67
C ASP A 76 14.45 4.99 -20.59
N LYS A 77 13.15 5.15 -20.94
CA LYS A 77 12.40 6.41 -20.87
C LYS A 77 11.47 6.48 -19.66
N THR A 78 11.63 5.56 -18.70
CA THR A 78 10.82 5.48 -17.51
C THR A 78 11.64 5.81 -16.27
N LEU A 79 11.15 6.78 -15.49
CA LEU A 79 11.70 7.13 -14.18
C LEU A 79 10.80 6.54 -13.08
N PHE A 80 11.35 5.62 -12.29
CA PHE A 80 10.70 5.10 -11.08
C PHE A 80 11.16 5.91 -9.86
N PHE A 81 10.20 6.42 -9.12
CA PHE A 81 10.42 7.17 -7.90
C PHE A 81 9.62 6.57 -6.74
N ASP A 82 10.32 6.20 -5.66
CA ASP A 82 9.72 5.71 -4.43
C ASP A 82 9.49 6.90 -3.47
N CYS A 83 8.22 7.23 -3.23
CA CYS A 83 7.83 8.32 -2.32
C CYS A 83 7.99 7.97 -0.84
N GLY A 84 8.18 6.68 -0.52
CA GLY A 84 8.41 6.19 0.84
C GLY A 84 9.88 6.20 1.28
N ALA A 85 10.82 6.34 0.34
CA ALA A 85 12.24 6.42 0.66
C ALA A 85 12.57 7.73 1.38
N GLU A 86 13.41 7.67 2.42
CA GLU A 86 13.90 8.87 3.08
C GLU A 86 14.68 9.73 2.09
N GLU A 87 14.24 10.98 1.90
CA GLU A 87 14.93 11.94 1.04
C GLU A 87 16.26 12.34 1.68
N SER A 88 17.37 11.80 1.20
CA SER A 88 18.65 12.49 1.34
C SER A 88 18.58 13.80 0.53
N ASN A 89 19.33 14.83 0.94
CA ASN A 89 19.38 16.11 0.22
C ASN A 89 19.74 15.97 -1.28
N ASP A 90 20.31 14.83 -1.70
CA ASP A 90 20.67 14.53 -3.10
C ASP A 90 19.54 13.91 -3.93
N ASP A 91 18.51 13.38 -3.28
CA ASP A 91 17.44 12.61 -3.92
C ASP A 91 16.17 13.40 -4.23
N SER A 92 16.25 14.74 -4.31
CA SER A 92 15.06 15.52 -4.66
C SER A 92 14.53 15.10 -6.04
N ILE A 93 13.21 15.02 -6.17
CA ILE A 93 12.51 14.65 -7.43
C ILE A 93 13.03 15.49 -8.60
N SER A 94 13.22 16.79 -8.40
CA SER A 94 13.76 17.71 -9.43
C SER A 94 15.17 17.30 -9.88
N ASN A 95 16.01 16.82 -8.96
CA ASN A 95 17.36 16.34 -9.31
C ASN A 95 17.30 15.02 -10.07
N LYS A 96 16.48 14.05 -9.64
CA LYS A 96 16.31 12.78 -10.36
C LYS A 96 15.75 12.99 -11.75
N ILE A 97 14.77 13.86 -11.91
CA ILE A 97 14.24 14.24 -13.23
C ILE A 97 15.32 14.91 -14.07
N SER A 98 16.10 15.83 -13.50
CA SER A 98 17.19 16.51 -14.23
C SER A 98 18.27 15.54 -14.69
N GLN A 99 18.65 14.55 -13.85
CA GLN A 99 19.60 13.51 -14.23
C GLN A 99 19.03 12.59 -15.32
N PHE A 100 17.77 12.18 -15.17
CA PHE A 100 17.08 11.36 -16.15
C PHE A 100 17.04 12.04 -17.52
N LEU A 101 16.73 13.33 -17.57
CA LEU A 101 16.71 14.13 -18.78
C LEU A 101 18.12 14.31 -19.36
N GLY A 102 19.13 14.56 -18.52
CA GLY A 102 20.53 14.67 -18.94
C GLY A 102 21.08 13.39 -19.54
N ASN A 103 20.74 12.24 -18.95
CA ASN A 103 21.22 10.93 -19.40
C ASN A 103 20.58 10.47 -20.72
N ASN A 104 19.33 10.84 -20.98
CA ASN A 104 18.56 10.38 -22.13
C ASN A 104 18.70 11.27 -23.39
N SER A 105 19.67 12.17 -23.41
CA SER A 105 20.01 12.98 -24.62
C SER A 105 18.81 13.75 -25.21
N TYR A 106 17.93 14.26 -24.35
CA TYR A 106 16.92 15.20 -24.79
C TYR A 106 17.61 16.49 -25.21
N SER A 107 17.81 16.63 -26.52
CA SER A 107 18.51 17.77 -27.10
C SER A 107 17.75 19.07 -26.87
N GLN A 108 18.48 20.17 -26.70
CA GLN A 108 17.89 21.51 -26.61
C GLN A 108 16.97 21.76 -27.81
N GLY A 109 15.71 22.01 -27.53
CA GLY A 109 14.70 22.32 -28.55
C GLY A 109 13.55 21.34 -28.64
N GLU A 110 13.64 20.13 -28.07
CA GLU A 110 12.49 19.28 -27.91
C GLU A 110 11.71 19.71 -26.64
N THR A 111 10.78 20.63 -26.83
CA THR A 111 9.95 21.23 -25.79
C THR A 111 8.89 20.26 -25.25
N ASN A 112 8.88 19.00 -25.67
CA ASN A 112 7.84 18.04 -25.32
C ASN A 112 8.43 16.67 -24.97
N LEU A 113 8.77 16.47 -23.71
CA LEU A 113 9.24 15.19 -23.21
C LEU A 113 8.11 14.15 -23.18
N GLN A 114 8.22 13.12 -24.02
CA GLN A 114 7.35 11.96 -23.98
C GLN A 114 7.98 10.87 -23.10
N GLY A 115 8.07 11.12 -21.78
CA GLY A 115 8.60 10.19 -20.78
C GLY A 115 7.50 9.51 -19.98
N ILE A 116 7.90 8.49 -19.22
CA ILE A 116 7.04 7.82 -18.25
C ILE A 116 7.58 8.10 -16.84
N PHE A 117 6.74 8.60 -15.97
CA PHE A 117 7.07 8.80 -14.56
C PHE A 117 6.22 7.86 -13.71
N VAL A 118 6.83 7.12 -12.81
CA VAL A 118 6.16 6.20 -11.90
C VAL A 118 6.45 6.63 -10.48
N PHE A 119 5.46 7.17 -9.80
CA PHE A 119 5.50 7.51 -8.38
C PHE A 119 4.89 6.35 -7.59
N ASP A 120 5.76 5.56 -6.97
CA ASP A 120 5.39 4.42 -6.13
C ASP A 120 5.28 4.84 -4.66
N GLU A 121 4.52 4.09 -3.87
CA GLU A 121 4.25 4.37 -2.45
C GLU A 121 3.75 5.82 -2.23
N PHE A 122 2.87 6.29 -3.13
CA PHE A 122 2.44 7.70 -3.18
C PHE A 122 1.73 8.19 -1.93
N GLN A 123 1.18 7.31 -1.10
CA GLN A 123 0.58 7.66 0.20
C GLN A 123 1.58 8.34 1.15
N TYR A 124 2.89 8.18 0.93
CA TYR A 124 3.93 8.88 1.70
C TYR A 124 4.27 10.29 1.18
N ALA A 125 3.79 10.65 -0.01
CA ALA A 125 3.87 12.03 -0.54
C ALA A 125 2.87 12.97 0.14
N ARG A 126 2.45 12.68 1.37
CA ARG A 126 1.44 13.42 2.12
C ARG A 126 1.83 14.87 2.36
N THR A 127 0.85 15.75 2.26
CA THR A 127 0.98 17.19 2.50
C THR A 127 0.25 17.65 3.76
N ILE A 128 -0.49 16.75 4.39
CA ILE A 128 -1.20 16.94 5.65
C ILE A 128 -0.72 15.84 6.62
N ASP A 129 -0.43 16.19 7.88
CA ASP A 129 -0.13 15.24 8.95
C ASP A 129 -1.41 14.68 9.59
N GLU A 130 -1.25 13.81 10.60
CA GLU A 130 -2.35 13.17 11.33
C GLU A 130 -3.20 14.19 12.13
N ASP A 131 -2.64 15.34 12.45
CA ASP A 131 -3.35 16.44 13.13
C ASP A 131 -4.03 17.40 12.15
N GLY A 132 -4.00 17.13 10.84
CA GLY A 132 -4.55 17.98 9.78
C GLY A 132 -3.71 19.24 9.48
N ARG A 133 -2.45 19.30 9.95
CA ARG A 133 -1.54 20.41 9.72
C ARG A 133 -0.73 20.20 8.44
N GLU A 134 -0.33 21.30 7.81
CA GLU A 134 0.49 21.25 6.61
C GLU A 134 1.90 20.73 6.90
N VAL A 135 2.30 19.69 6.18
CA VAL A 135 3.68 19.21 6.15
C VAL A 135 4.46 20.03 5.13
N SER A 136 5.38 20.86 5.62
CA SER A 136 6.22 21.71 4.76
C SER A 136 7.38 20.91 4.16
N LYS A 137 7.12 20.20 3.04
CA LYS A 137 8.19 19.58 2.24
C LYS A 137 8.23 20.26 0.85
N ALA A 138 9.23 21.13 0.65
CA ALA A 138 9.42 21.85 -0.61
C ALA A 138 9.60 20.92 -1.83
N ALA A 139 10.20 19.74 -1.62
CA ALA A 139 10.43 18.72 -2.65
C ALA A 139 9.13 18.20 -3.28
N GLN A 140 8.03 18.15 -2.52
CA GLN A 140 6.77 17.63 -3.01
C GLN A 140 6.02 18.57 -3.96
N ARG A 141 6.32 19.87 -3.96
CA ARG A 141 5.69 20.83 -4.88
C ARG A 141 5.94 20.49 -6.35
N SER A 142 7.11 19.95 -6.65
CA SER A 142 7.49 19.57 -8.03
C SER A 142 6.61 18.46 -8.59
N ILE A 143 6.21 17.47 -7.76
CA ILE A 143 5.29 16.40 -8.16
C ILE A 143 3.94 16.99 -8.54
N TRP A 144 3.39 17.87 -7.70
CA TRP A 144 2.07 18.43 -7.94
C TRP A 144 2.01 19.32 -9.16
N ASN A 145 3.08 20.04 -9.49
CA ASN A 145 3.20 20.81 -10.73
C ASN A 145 3.31 19.90 -11.96
N LEU A 146 4.08 18.81 -11.84
CA LEU A 146 4.18 17.80 -12.88
C LEU A 146 2.81 17.16 -13.18
N LEU A 147 2.05 16.79 -12.15
CA LEU A 147 0.72 16.17 -12.28
C LEU A 147 -0.31 17.13 -12.90
N ASP A 148 -0.21 18.43 -12.62
CA ASP A 148 -1.19 19.43 -13.08
C ASP A 148 -0.91 19.91 -14.51
N SER A 149 0.26 20.50 -14.72
CA SER A 149 0.62 21.15 -15.98
C SER A 149 1.67 20.42 -16.79
N GLY A 150 2.38 19.46 -16.19
CA GLY A 150 3.57 18.85 -16.77
C GLY A 150 4.78 19.77 -16.78
N LEU A 151 4.71 20.93 -16.13
CA LEU A 151 5.79 21.90 -16.08
C LEU A 151 6.63 21.71 -14.82
N ILE A 152 7.93 21.55 -14.96
CA ILE A 152 8.85 21.39 -13.85
C ILE A 152 9.88 22.49 -13.90
N ASP A 153 9.94 23.27 -12.81
CA ASP A 153 11.03 24.21 -12.61
C ASP A 153 12.23 23.47 -12.02
N ILE A 154 13.32 23.42 -12.76
CA ILE A 154 14.58 22.90 -12.25
C ILE A 154 15.22 24.00 -11.42
N VAL A 155 15.10 23.86 -10.10
CA VAL A 155 15.86 24.66 -9.15
C VAL A 155 17.10 23.87 -8.79
N PHE A 156 18.24 24.22 -9.40
CA PHE A 156 19.52 23.66 -8.97
C PHE A 156 19.76 23.97 -7.49
N ARG A 157 20.39 23.06 -6.76
CA ARG A 157 20.67 23.22 -5.33
C ARG A 157 21.20 24.61 -5.06
N GLN A 158 20.43 25.39 -4.35
CA GLN A 158 20.77 26.79 -4.04
C GLN A 158 22.12 26.89 -3.31
N TYR A 159 22.49 25.88 -2.52
CA TYR A 159 23.72 25.90 -1.72
C TYR A 159 24.99 25.88 -2.58
N GLU A 160 25.15 24.93 -3.49
CA GLU A 160 26.35 24.82 -4.33
C GLU A 160 26.48 26.01 -5.30
N VAL A 161 25.36 26.39 -5.94
CA VAL A 161 25.32 27.56 -6.81
C VAL A 161 25.53 28.84 -6.02
N LYS A 162 24.94 28.94 -4.82
CA LYS A 162 25.15 30.08 -3.92
C LYS A 162 26.62 30.20 -3.47
N ASN A 163 27.26 29.09 -3.09
CA ASN A 163 28.68 29.09 -2.72
C ASN A 163 29.57 29.50 -3.91
N LEU A 164 29.24 29.02 -5.11
CA LEU A 164 29.96 29.42 -6.32
C LEU A 164 29.72 30.91 -6.66
N MET A 165 28.53 31.45 -6.40
CA MET A 165 28.23 32.88 -6.54
C MET A 165 29.03 33.72 -5.56
N ILE A 166 29.00 33.37 -4.25
CA ILE A 166 29.78 34.07 -3.21
C ILE A 166 31.27 34.05 -3.58
N TYR A 167 31.80 32.89 -3.93
CA TYR A 167 33.18 32.73 -4.32
C TYR A 167 33.54 33.62 -5.57
N THR A 168 32.63 33.73 -6.51
CA THR A 168 32.86 34.56 -7.70
C THR A 168 32.83 36.06 -7.36
N GLU A 169 31.99 36.47 -6.41
CA GLU A 169 31.97 37.85 -5.91
C GLU A 169 33.25 38.17 -5.12
N GLU A 170 33.75 37.24 -4.33
CA GLU A 170 35.04 37.37 -3.63
C GLU A 170 36.21 37.47 -4.61
N LEU A 171 36.21 36.65 -5.69
CA LEU A 171 37.22 36.74 -6.76
C LEU A 171 37.17 38.08 -7.49
N ASP A 172 35.98 38.58 -7.78
CA ASP A 172 35.80 39.87 -8.43
C ASP A 172 36.35 41.02 -7.59
N TYR A 173 36.02 41.01 -6.27
CA TYR A 173 36.53 41.95 -5.31
C TYR A 173 38.10 41.87 -5.25
N LEU A 174 38.63 40.67 -5.13
CA LEU A 174 40.08 40.43 -5.10
C LEU A 174 40.76 40.89 -6.41
N SER A 175 40.08 40.82 -7.57
CA SER A 175 40.58 41.28 -8.84
C SER A 175 40.76 42.80 -8.93
N ASP A 176 40.03 43.58 -8.14
CA ASP A 176 40.20 45.03 -8.05
C ASP A 176 41.54 45.37 -7.34
N ASP A 177 41.93 44.55 -6.40
CA ASP A 177 43.19 44.71 -5.63
C ASP A 177 44.44 44.16 -6.35
N LEU A 178 44.25 43.04 -7.12
CA LEU A 178 45.34 42.37 -7.85
C LEU A 178 45.53 42.92 -9.26
N GLY A 179 44.52 43.62 -9.78
CA GLY A 179 44.39 44.07 -11.17
C GLY A 179 43.78 43.00 -12.06
N ARG A 180 42.74 43.35 -12.84
CA ARG A 180 42.06 42.44 -13.79
C ARG A 180 42.97 41.93 -14.90
N GLU A 181 44.07 42.66 -15.22
CA GLU A 181 45.09 42.27 -16.22
C GLU A 181 46.12 41.29 -15.65
N LEU A 182 45.97 40.80 -14.39
CA LEU A 182 46.85 39.79 -13.83
C LEU A 182 46.87 38.56 -14.71
N ALA A 183 48.07 38.22 -15.22
CA ALA A 183 48.24 37.04 -16.07
C ALA A 183 48.09 35.76 -15.23
N ILE A 184 47.22 34.86 -15.67
CA ILE A 184 46.98 33.54 -15.10
C ILE A 184 47.23 32.45 -16.14
N SER A 185 47.43 31.22 -15.72
CA SER A 185 47.63 30.08 -16.61
C SER A 185 46.88 28.86 -16.15
N LYS A 186 45.98 28.36 -16.98
CA LYS A 186 45.27 27.07 -16.77
C LYS A 186 44.61 26.93 -15.39
N ASN A 187 43.85 27.92 -14.96
CA ASN A 187 43.16 27.89 -13.68
C ASN A 187 44.13 27.84 -12.46
N ILE A 188 45.35 28.39 -12.59
CA ILE A 188 46.36 28.37 -11.53
C ILE A 188 46.73 29.80 -11.15
N TRP A 189 46.81 30.06 -9.84
CA TRP A 189 47.27 31.32 -9.29
C TRP A 189 48.79 31.51 -9.51
N PRO A 190 49.27 32.71 -9.95
CA PRO A 190 50.69 33.03 -9.97
C PRO A 190 51.27 33.00 -8.55
N GLU A 191 52.48 32.47 -8.35
CA GLU A 191 53.17 32.43 -7.03
C GLU A 191 53.26 33.79 -6.38
N SER A 192 53.42 34.86 -7.16
CA SER A 192 53.58 36.23 -6.69
C SER A 192 52.37 36.80 -5.93
N VAL A 193 51.18 36.21 -6.07
CA VAL A 193 49.93 36.69 -5.45
C VAL A 193 49.36 35.74 -4.43
N LEU A 194 49.91 34.53 -4.26
CA LEU A 194 49.38 33.49 -3.39
C LEU A 194 49.14 33.96 -1.94
N GLN A 195 50.08 34.70 -1.37
CA GLN A 195 49.95 35.20 0.02
C GLN A 195 48.73 36.12 0.14
N LYS A 196 48.53 37.03 -0.81
CA LYS A 196 47.40 37.96 -0.82
C LYS A 196 46.06 37.25 -1.02
N VAL A 197 46.08 36.24 -1.88
CA VAL A 197 44.91 35.35 -2.10
C VAL A 197 44.51 34.65 -0.80
N HIS A 198 45.48 34.08 -0.08
CA HIS A 198 45.26 33.43 1.20
C HIS A 198 44.72 34.36 2.28
N ASP A 199 45.17 35.61 2.28
CA ASP A 199 44.74 36.60 3.27
C ASP A 199 43.35 37.15 3.01
N THR A 200 42.79 36.99 1.79
CA THR A 200 41.55 37.62 1.33
C THR A 200 40.41 36.62 1.12
N LEU A 201 40.68 35.45 0.54
CA LEU A 201 39.71 34.44 0.33
C LEU A 201 39.53 33.62 1.62
N ASP A 202 38.31 33.55 2.12
CA ASP A 202 37.99 32.93 3.43
C ASP A 202 38.44 31.46 3.43
N PHE A 203 39.14 31.08 4.51
CA PHE A 203 39.81 29.80 4.71
C PHE A 203 38.89 28.58 4.55
N TYR A 204 37.59 28.73 4.78
CA TYR A 204 36.59 27.67 4.67
C TYR A 204 36.18 27.33 3.23
N THR A 205 36.40 28.22 2.27
CA THR A 205 35.99 27.97 0.87
C THR A 205 37.03 27.26 0.02
N THR A 206 38.28 27.16 0.52
CA THR A 206 39.42 26.57 -0.22
C THR A 206 39.89 25.22 0.31
N TRP A 207 39.43 24.77 1.50
CA TRP A 207 39.96 23.58 2.18
C TRP A 207 39.01 22.40 2.29
N GLU A 208 37.74 22.49 1.86
CA GLU A 208 36.80 21.36 1.90
C GLU A 208 37.15 20.21 0.94
N ASP A 209 38.13 20.37 0.05
CA ASP A 209 38.45 19.42 -1.01
C ASP A 209 39.82 18.71 -0.86
N SER A 210 40.52 18.85 0.25
CA SER A 210 41.73 18.03 0.48
C SER A 210 41.32 16.72 1.16
N GLU A 211 41.34 15.61 0.40
CA GLU A 211 41.20 14.23 0.92
C GLU A 211 42.33 13.87 1.93
N ASP A 212 43.34 14.69 2.07
CA ASP A 212 44.41 14.52 3.05
C ASP A 212 44.15 15.42 4.26
N GLY A 213 43.89 14.78 5.39
CA GLY A 213 43.74 15.45 6.69
C GLY A 213 44.96 16.31 7.10
N PRO A 214 44.93 17.00 8.24
CA PRO A 214 45.85 18.07 8.64
C PRO A 214 47.34 17.71 8.74
N ASP A 215 47.75 16.50 8.39
CA ASP A 215 49.13 16.00 8.49
C ASP A 215 49.90 15.80 7.17
N GLY A 216 49.26 16.09 6.01
CA GLY A 216 49.90 15.96 4.69
C GLY A 216 50.67 17.21 4.26
N LYS A 217 51.89 17.40 4.75
CA LYS A 217 52.84 18.38 4.25
C LYS A 217 53.44 17.94 2.91
N GLU A 218 52.77 18.24 1.81
CA GLU A 218 53.48 18.56 0.56
C GLU A 218 52.92 19.88 0.04
N GLU A 219 53.72 20.94 0.17
CA GLU A 219 53.50 22.22 -0.49
C GLU A 219 53.47 22.00 -2.00
N SER A 220 52.28 21.76 -2.57
CA SER A 220 52.11 21.79 -4.03
C SER A 220 52.29 23.26 -4.45
N LYS A 221 53.31 23.51 -5.25
CA LYS A 221 53.71 24.86 -5.73
C LYS A 221 52.68 25.51 -6.69
N SER A 222 51.50 24.92 -6.87
CA SER A 222 50.46 25.45 -7.74
C SER A 222 49.08 25.28 -7.13
N GLN A 223 48.42 26.41 -6.82
CA GLN A 223 47.03 26.40 -6.33
C GLN A 223 46.05 26.75 -7.46
N PRO A 224 44.97 25.96 -7.63
CA PRO A 224 43.95 26.28 -8.62
C PRO A 224 43.06 27.45 -8.17
N ILE A 225 42.60 28.27 -9.12
CA ILE A 225 41.63 29.35 -8.90
C ILE A 225 40.27 28.75 -8.56
N LEU A 226 39.84 27.70 -9.28
CA LEU A 226 38.65 26.89 -8.95
C LEU A 226 39.08 25.50 -8.50
N SER A 227 38.65 25.12 -7.29
CA SER A 227 38.85 23.77 -6.79
C SER A 227 38.18 22.71 -7.68
N LYS A 228 38.61 21.46 -7.55
CA LYS A 228 38.08 20.33 -8.32
C LYS A 228 36.56 20.18 -8.12
N SER A 229 36.04 20.31 -6.90
CA SER A 229 34.63 20.26 -6.56
C SER A 229 33.83 21.37 -7.27
N LYS A 230 34.31 22.62 -7.27
CA LYS A 230 33.68 23.74 -8.00
C LYS A 230 33.65 23.50 -9.51
N GLN A 231 34.73 22.93 -10.07
CA GLN A 231 34.79 22.55 -11.51
C GLN A 231 33.76 21.44 -11.80
N GLU A 232 33.68 20.42 -10.98
CA GLU A 232 32.70 19.33 -11.11
C GLU A 232 31.26 19.86 -11.02
N THR A 233 31.00 20.79 -10.10
CA THR A 233 29.71 21.49 -9.97
C THR A 233 29.38 22.21 -11.30
N ILE A 234 30.29 22.99 -11.85
CA ILE A 234 30.08 23.68 -13.13
C ILE A 234 29.79 22.68 -14.25
N VAL A 235 30.59 21.62 -14.37
CA VAL A 235 30.46 20.61 -15.43
C VAL A 235 29.12 19.88 -15.29
N SER A 236 28.80 19.41 -14.12
CA SER A 236 27.53 18.67 -13.88
C SER A 236 26.31 19.53 -14.18
N ARG A 237 26.33 20.81 -13.74
CA ARG A 237 25.19 21.73 -13.90
C ARG A 237 25.02 22.17 -15.36
N LEU A 238 26.08 22.50 -16.05
CA LEU A 238 26.01 22.87 -17.47
C LEU A 238 25.66 21.67 -18.35
N ASN A 239 26.16 20.47 -18.04
CA ASN A 239 25.81 19.25 -18.78
C ASN A 239 24.36 18.84 -18.57
N ALA A 240 23.78 19.12 -17.41
CA ALA A 240 22.34 18.98 -17.18
C ALA A 240 21.49 19.95 -18.01
N ILE A 241 22.07 21.04 -18.45
CA ILE A 241 21.44 22.04 -19.32
C ILE A 241 21.60 21.66 -20.80
N GLU A 242 22.85 21.34 -21.21
CA GLU A 242 23.22 20.95 -22.55
C GLU A 242 24.42 19.99 -22.50
N ARG A 243 24.24 18.77 -23.00
CA ARG A 243 25.28 17.74 -22.98
C ARG A 243 26.58 18.24 -23.59
N GLY A 244 27.67 18.12 -22.85
CA GLY A 244 29.00 18.54 -23.25
C GLY A 244 29.30 20.04 -23.11
N SER A 245 28.32 20.87 -22.74
CA SER A 245 28.54 22.31 -22.53
C SER A 245 29.42 22.58 -21.31
N GLY A 246 29.34 21.74 -20.27
CA GLY A 246 30.18 21.87 -19.07
C GLY A 246 31.66 21.71 -19.38
N TYR A 247 32.03 20.69 -20.14
CA TYR A 247 33.43 20.49 -20.55
C TYR A 247 33.93 21.57 -21.47
N ARG A 248 33.10 22.10 -22.42
CA ARG A 248 33.44 23.22 -23.26
C ARG A 248 33.70 24.48 -22.44
N LYS A 249 32.84 24.79 -21.48
CA LYS A 249 33.00 25.97 -20.61
C LYS A 249 34.18 25.84 -19.65
N LEU A 250 34.44 24.65 -19.14
CA LEU A 250 35.63 24.40 -18.34
C LEU A 250 36.92 24.57 -19.16
N SER A 251 36.93 24.12 -20.41
CA SER A 251 38.03 24.37 -21.32
C SER A 251 38.22 25.86 -21.63
N GLU A 252 37.13 26.61 -21.80
CA GLU A 252 37.17 28.07 -22.00
C GLU A 252 37.73 28.79 -20.74
N LEU A 253 37.31 28.41 -19.53
CA LEU A 253 37.90 28.90 -18.28
C LEU A 253 39.38 28.61 -18.16
N ASN A 254 39.81 27.39 -18.50
CA ASN A 254 41.21 26.98 -18.47
C ASN A 254 42.07 27.66 -19.55
N SER A 255 41.47 28.26 -20.58
CA SER A 255 42.15 28.99 -21.63
C SER A 255 42.25 30.48 -21.37
N ALA A 256 41.61 30.99 -20.34
CA ALA A 256 41.68 32.39 -19.95
C ALA A 256 43.15 32.80 -19.64
N THR A 257 43.54 33.94 -20.13
CA THR A 257 44.91 34.46 -20.00
C THR A 257 45.06 35.52 -18.94
N THR A 258 43.94 36.13 -18.52
CA THR A 258 43.91 37.15 -17.47
C THR A 258 42.83 36.79 -16.41
N LEU A 259 43.01 37.25 -15.18
CA LEU A 259 42.06 37.07 -14.10
C LEU A 259 40.70 37.67 -14.44
N GLY A 260 40.69 38.85 -15.09
CA GLY A 260 39.46 39.51 -15.51
C GLY A 260 38.67 38.68 -16.52
N GLU A 261 39.36 38.12 -17.54
CA GLU A 261 38.74 37.22 -18.53
C GLU A 261 38.12 35.96 -17.85
N PHE A 262 38.87 35.38 -16.92
CA PHE A 262 38.40 34.22 -16.15
C PHE A 262 37.12 34.51 -15.38
N ILE A 263 37.07 35.62 -14.64
CA ILE A 263 35.91 36.05 -13.87
C ILE A 263 34.73 36.35 -14.78
N ASP A 264 34.94 36.98 -15.92
CA ASP A 264 33.86 37.31 -16.87
C ASP A 264 33.24 36.03 -17.48
N ILE A 265 34.06 35.02 -17.77
CA ILE A 265 33.58 33.71 -18.20
C ILE A 265 32.77 33.03 -17.06
N LEU A 266 33.32 33.05 -15.83
CA LEU A 266 32.67 32.46 -14.66
C LEU A 266 31.32 33.13 -14.33
N LYS A 267 31.23 34.46 -14.44
CA LYS A 267 29.97 35.21 -14.30
C LYS A 267 28.94 34.81 -15.36
N LYS A 268 29.36 34.59 -16.61
CA LYS A 268 28.46 34.07 -17.66
C LYS A 268 27.98 32.65 -17.37
N VAL A 269 28.88 31.80 -16.90
CA VAL A 269 28.55 30.45 -16.46
C VAL A 269 27.51 30.48 -15.31
N LEU A 270 27.76 31.29 -14.28
CA LEU A 270 26.85 31.45 -13.17
C LEU A 270 25.46 31.95 -13.58
N LYS A 271 25.43 32.99 -14.45
CA LYS A 271 24.15 33.47 -15.00
C LYS A 271 23.40 32.36 -15.74
N THR A 272 24.10 31.48 -16.46
CA THR A 272 23.48 30.34 -17.14
C THR A 272 22.96 29.31 -16.17
N ILE A 273 23.71 28.97 -15.11
CA ILE A 273 23.33 27.95 -14.10
C ILE A 273 22.24 28.48 -13.17
N SER A 274 22.24 29.76 -12.79
CA SER A 274 21.27 30.35 -11.87
C SER A 274 19.95 30.72 -12.51
N THR A 275 19.82 30.68 -13.83
CA THR A 275 18.55 30.98 -14.51
C THR A 275 17.58 29.82 -14.33
N PRO A 276 16.44 30.03 -13.66
CA PRO A 276 15.41 29.01 -13.55
C PRO A 276 14.99 28.50 -14.94
N ARG A 277 14.90 27.20 -15.10
CA ARG A 277 14.46 26.59 -16.35
C ARG A 277 13.22 25.76 -16.07
N CYS A 278 12.24 25.95 -16.93
CA CYS A 278 11.04 25.14 -16.94
C CYS A 278 11.19 24.06 -18.02
N ILE A 279 11.04 22.79 -17.62
CA ILE A 279 10.99 21.66 -18.55
C ILE A 279 9.53 21.33 -18.80
N ASP A 280 9.18 21.22 -20.07
CA ASP A 280 7.85 20.82 -20.51
C ASP A 280 7.76 19.29 -20.63
N CYS A 281 7.06 18.67 -19.66
CA CYS A 281 6.70 17.27 -19.62
C CYS A 281 5.19 17.07 -19.86
N SER A 282 4.49 18.01 -20.49
CA SER A 282 3.04 17.97 -20.69
C SER A 282 2.57 16.74 -21.49
N ARG A 283 3.44 16.12 -22.28
CA ARG A 283 3.14 14.90 -23.04
C ARG A 283 3.63 13.62 -22.37
N SER A 284 3.90 13.66 -21.09
CA SER A 284 4.34 12.47 -20.34
C SER A 284 3.17 11.63 -19.86
N LEU A 285 3.46 10.36 -19.61
CA LEU A 285 2.58 9.42 -18.89
C LEU A 285 3.04 9.33 -17.44
N ILE A 286 2.11 9.50 -16.53
CA ILE A 286 2.40 9.48 -15.09
C ILE A 286 1.57 8.40 -14.42
N PHE A 287 2.25 7.44 -13.80
CA PHE A 287 1.62 6.49 -12.90
C PHE A 287 1.78 6.96 -11.46
N VAL A 288 0.67 7.01 -10.74
CA VAL A 288 0.61 7.25 -9.31
C VAL A 288 0.14 5.95 -8.66
N ILE A 289 1.01 5.30 -7.90
CA ILE A 289 0.73 4.00 -7.28
C ILE A 289 0.79 4.15 -5.78
N GLY A 290 -0.27 3.74 -5.09
CA GLY A 290 -0.31 3.85 -3.64
C GLY A 290 -1.06 2.72 -2.96
N ASN A 291 -0.72 2.52 -1.69
CA ASN A 291 -1.46 1.67 -0.76
C ASN A 291 -2.42 2.55 0.03
N LEU A 292 -3.66 2.10 0.16
CA LEU A 292 -4.71 2.87 0.81
C LEU A 292 -5.66 1.92 1.55
N ASP A 293 -5.12 1.25 2.57
CA ASP A 293 -5.85 0.23 3.33
C ASP A 293 -7.11 0.83 4.00
N GLU A 294 -7.09 2.12 4.35
CA GLU A 294 -8.19 2.85 4.96
C GLU A 294 -9.41 3.02 4.05
N ALA A 295 -9.21 3.00 2.72
CA ALA A 295 -10.31 3.05 1.77
C ALA A 295 -11.12 1.74 1.73
N PHE A 296 -10.54 0.66 2.26
CA PHE A 296 -11.16 -0.66 2.29
C PHE A 296 -11.74 -0.91 3.68
N SER A 297 -12.86 -0.24 3.99
CA SER A 297 -13.56 -0.39 5.27
C SER A 297 -13.84 -1.86 5.58
N GLY A 298 -13.55 -2.29 6.81
CA GLY A 298 -13.71 -3.69 7.25
C GLY A 298 -12.51 -4.61 7.02
N VAL A 299 -11.40 -4.11 6.48
CA VAL A 299 -10.19 -4.89 6.16
C VAL A 299 -9.13 -4.87 7.28
N SER A 300 -9.44 -4.36 8.46
CA SER A 300 -8.48 -4.33 9.59
C SER A 300 -8.05 -5.73 10.07
N ASN A 301 -8.62 -6.79 9.51
CA ASN A 301 -8.37 -8.15 9.95
C ASN A 301 -7.27 -8.81 9.11
N THR A 302 -6.07 -8.95 9.69
CA THR A 302 -4.93 -9.65 9.08
C THR A 302 -5.00 -11.17 9.27
N ASP A 303 -6.18 -11.71 9.58
CA ASP A 303 -6.36 -13.13 9.84
C ASP A 303 -6.16 -13.96 8.56
N PRO A 304 -5.20 -14.90 8.54
CA PRO A 304 -4.97 -15.77 7.39
C PRO A 304 -6.10 -16.75 7.12
N ASP A 305 -7.01 -16.93 8.08
CA ASP A 305 -8.19 -17.79 7.91
C ASP A 305 -9.37 -17.07 7.27
N MET A 306 -9.25 -15.77 6.98
CA MET A 306 -10.21 -15.06 6.15
C MET A 306 -10.26 -15.72 4.76
N ASP A 307 -11.44 -16.14 4.34
CA ASP A 307 -11.59 -16.72 3.00
C ASP A 307 -11.36 -15.66 1.91
N ALA A 308 -10.55 -16.01 0.92
CA ALA A 308 -10.16 -15.06 -0.13
C ALA A 308 -11.36 -14.59 -0.99
N ASP A 309 -12.37 -15.45 -1.19
CA ASP A 309 -13.56 -15.07 -1.97
C ASP A 309 -14.45 -14.13 -1.17
N VAL A 310 -14.59 -14.35 0.14
CA VAL A 310 -15.29 -13.44 1.05
C VAL A 310 -14.59 -12.09 1.09
N PHE A 311 -13.27 -12.09 1.28
CA PHE A 311 -12.45 -10.88 1.29
C PHE A 311 -12.56 -10.09 -0.02
N ALA A 312 -12.53 -10.78 -1.17
CA ALA A 312 -12.68 -10.15 -2.47
C ALA A 312 -14.08 -9.55 -2.69
N LYS A 313 -15.14 -10.19 -2.17
CA LYS A 313 -16.51 -9.63 -2.22
C LYS A 313 -16.62 -8.32 -1.43
N ILE A 314 -16.01 -8.27 -0.24
CA ILE A 314 -16.04 -7.11 0.64
C ILE A 314 -15.30 -5.95 -0.01
N THR A 315 -14.05 -6.19 -0.41
CA THR A 315 -13.18 -5.15 -0.99
C THR A 315 -13.66 -4.67 -2.37
N LYS A 316 -14.46 -5.48 -3.08
CA LYS A 316 -15.05 -5.09 -4.37
C LYS A 316 -16.01 -3.90 -4.26
N LYS A 317 -16.54 -3.62 -3.09
CA LYS A 317 -17.46 -2.50 -2.86
C LYS A 317 -16.77 -1.15 -2.78
N THR A 318 -15.48 -1.14 -2.49
CA THR A 318 -14.68 0.09 -2.45
C THR A 318 -14.75 0.80 -3.79
N GLY A 319 -15.29 2.00 -3.77
CA GLY A 319 -15.46 2.84 -4.95
C GLY A 319 -14.49 4.03 -4.98
N ILE A 320 -14.55 4.82 -6.04
CA ILE A 320 -13.72 6.03 -6.19
C ILE A 320 -13.98 7.05 -5.07
N LEU A 321 -15.18 7.08 -4.52
CA LEU A 321 -15.53 8.01 -3.43
C LEU A 321 -14.81 7.62 -2.14
N ASP A 322 -14.73 6.35 -1.82
CA ASP A 322 -14.04 5.84 -0.62
C ASP A 322 -12.54 6.11 -0.72
N VAL A 323 -11.95 5.87 -1.91
CA VAL A 323 -10.55 6.22 -2.20
C VAL A 323 -10.32 7.73 -2.01
N LYS A 324 -11.19 8.59 -2.53
CA LYS A 324 -11.06 10.05 -2.37
C LYS A 324 -11.22 10.48 -0.91
N GLU A 325 -12.11 9.84 -0.15
CA GLU A 325 -12.28 10.12 1.27
C GLU A 325 -11.03 9.76 2.06
N ALA A 326 -10.48 8.57 1.88
CA ALA A 326 -9.22 8.16 2.50
C ALA A 326 -8.03 9.05 2.09
N LEU A 327 -8.01 9.54 0.85
CA LEU A 327 -6.97 10.48 0.40
C LEU A 327 -7.04 11.84 1.10
N LYS A 328 -8.22 12.28 1.60
CA LYS A 328 -8.36 13.56 2.34
C LYS A 328 -7.61 13.58 3.66
N GLU A 329 -7.31 12.41 4.24
CA GLU A 329 -6.49 12.30 5.44
C GLU A 329 -5.00 12.64 5.19
N ARG A 330 -4.58 12.66 3.92
CA ARG A 330 -3.17 12.84 3.52
C ARG A 330 -2.94 14.02 2.61
N PHE A 331 -3.95 14.42 1.83
CA PHE A 331 -3.83 15.42 0.78
C PHE A 331 -4.96 16.44 0.81
N ARG A 332 -4.67 17.67 0.41
CA ARG A 332 -5.70 18.69 0.25
C ARG A 332 -6.66 18.37 -0.89
N ALA A 333 -7.89 18.83 -0.81
CA ALA A 333 -8.92 18.60 -1.83
C ALA A 333 -8.48 19.03 -3.25
N GLU A 334 -7.75 20.16 -3.37
CA GLU A 334 -7.19 20.62 -4.64
C GLU A 334 -6.17 19.65 -5.25
N GLN A 335 -5.37 19.01 -4.40
CA GLN A 335 -4.36 18.03 -4.83
C GLN A 335 -5.01 16.72 -5.28
N ILE A 336 -6.05 16.27 -4.56
CA ILE A 336 -6.84 15.10 -4.97
C ILE A 336 -7.49 15.38 -6.34
N GLY A 337 -7.93 16.63 -6.59
CA GLY A 337 -8.43 17.05 -7.90
C GLY A 337 -7.40 16.88 -9.04
N ARG A 338 -6.10 17.09 -8.77
CA ARG A 338 -5.02 16.91 -9.76
C ARG A 338 -4.73 15.45 -10.09
N LEU A 339 -5.04 14.51 -9.21
CA LEU A 339 -4.97 13.07 -9.51
C LEU A 339 -6.03 12.63 -10.53
N GLY A 340 -7.01 13.50 -10.81
CA GLY A 340 -8.06 13.25 -11.78
C GLY A 340 -9.12 12.27 -11.29
N ASN A 341 -9.95 11.82 -12.23
CA ASN A 341 -11.00 10.84 -11.98
C ASN A 341 -10.68 9.46 -12.55
N ASN A 342 -9.54 9.31 -13.24
CA ASN A 342 -9.07 8.03 -13.78
C ASN A 342 -8.35 7.23 -12.69
N MET A 343 -9.07 6.96 -11.59
CA MET A 343 -8.57 6.17 -10.49
C MET A 343 -8.91 4.71 -10.72
N ILE A 344 -7.89 3.88 -10.79
CA ILE A 344 -8.02 2.43 -10.91
C ILE A 344 -7.91 1.82 -9.53
N ILE A 345 -8.98 1.15 -9.09
CA ILE A 345 -8.99 0.42 -7.83
C ILE A 345 -8.53 -1.00 -8.10
N TYR A 346 -7.42 -1.37 -7.48
CA TYR A 346 -6.83 -2.68 -7.64
C TYR A 346 -7.61 -3.70 -6.80
N PRO A 347 -8.17 -4.75 -7.40
CA PRO A 347 -9.03 -5.69 -6.67
C PRO A 347 -8.23 -6.57 -5.72
N SER A 348 -8.89 -7.08 -4.71
CA SER A 348 -8.39 -8.22 -3.95
C SER A 348 -8.55 -9.50 -4.75
N LEU A 349 -7.59 -10.40 -4.59
CA LEU A 349 -7.56 -11.66 -5.32
C LEU A 349 -8.53 -12.67 -4.70
N ARG A 350 -9.16 -13.49 -5.56
CA ARG A 350 -10.02 -14.59 -5.17
C ARG A 350 -9.21 -15.86 -4.92
N LYS A 351 -9.85 -16.84 -4.33
CA LYS A 351 -9.25 -18.17 -4.12
C LYS A 351 -8.73 -18.81 -5.40
N SER A 352 -9.51 -18.70 -6.50
CA SER A 352 -9.11 -19.16 -7.82
C SER A 352 -7.85 -18.47 -8.33
N ASP A 353 -7.73 -17.15 -8.07
CA ASP A 353 -6.63 -16.34 -8.55
C ASP A 353 -5.34 -16.70 -7.80
N PHE A 354 -5.40 -16.86 -6.46
CA PHE A 354 -4.28 -17.35 -5.67
C PHE A 354 -3.81 -18.75 -6.11
N LYS A 355 -4.73 -19.68 -6.37
CA LYS A 355 -4.38 -21.01 -6.90
C LYS A 355 -3.71 -20.90 -8.26
N GLY A 356 -4.21 -20.05 -9.14
CA GLY A 356 -3.59 -19.79 -10.44
C GLY A 356 -2.18 -19.19 -10.33
N ILE A 357 -1.96 -18.26 -9.38
CA ILE A 357 -0.65 -17.66 -9.12
C ILE A 357 0.34 -18.71 -8.58
N ILE A 358 -0.11 -19.59 -7.67
CA ILE A 358 0.70 -20.72 -7.17
C ILE A 358 1.11 -21.61 -8.36
N ASP A 359 0.16 -21.97 -9.24
CA ASP A 359 0.45 -22.78 -10.42
C ASP A 359 1.45 -22.11 -11.36
N LEU A 360 1.29 -20.81 -11.60
CA LEU A 360 2.18 -20.03 -12.46
C LEU A 360 3.61 -20.02 -11.91
N GLU A 361 3.77 -19.74 -10.61
CA GLU A 361 5.10 -19.68 -9.99
C GLU A 361 5.76 -21.07 -9.86
N LEU A 362 4.99 -22.11 -9.54
CA LEU A 362 5.50 -23.48 -9.53
C LEU A 362 5.96 -23.93 -10.90
N ASN A 363 5.23 -23.60 -11.97
CA ASN A 363 5.63 -23.87 -13.35
C ASN A 363 6.92 -23.14 -13.71
N ARG A 364 7.07 -21.88 -13.26
CA ARG A 364 8.28 -21.10 -13.45
C ARG A 364 9.48 -21.73 -12.74
N VAL A 365 9.30 -22.17 -11.48
CA VAL A 365 10.32 -22.85 -10.70
C VAL A 365 10.69 -24.17 -11.37
N ALA A 366 9.70 -24.98 -11.79
CA ALA A 366 9.93 -26.26 -12.47
C ALA A 366 10.71 -26.08 -13.80
N THR A 367 10.33 -25.09 -14.60
CA THR A 367 11.01 -24.78 -15.87
C THR A 367 12.48 -24.41 -15.65
N LYS A 368 12.74 -23.48 -14.71
CA LYS A 368 14.11 -23.10 -14.37
C LYS A 368 14.93 -24.28 -13.81
N PHE A 369 14.31 -25.09 -12.98
CA PHE A 369 14.98 -26.26 -12.43
C PHE A 369 15.34 -27.27 -13.52
N LYS A 370 14.42 -27.51 -14.47
CA LYS A 370 14.67 -28.36 -15.63
C LYS A 370 15.81 -27.85 -16.52
N GLU A 371 15.88 -26.53 -16.73
CA GLU A 371 16.98 -25.91 -17.50
C GLU A 371 18.34 -26.12 -16.83
N ILE A 372 18.39 -26.11 -15.50
CA ILE A 372 19.64 -26.26 -14.72
C ILE A 372 20.06 -27.72 -14.57
N SER A 373 19.08 -28.60 -14.30
CA SER A 373 19.33 -29.98 -13.89
C SER A 373 19.02 -31.07 -14.93
N GLY A 374 18.18 -30.72 -15.91
CA GLY A 374 17.58 -31.69 -16.84
C GLY A 374 16.39 -32.47 -16.24
N ILE A 375 16.11 -32.34 -14.93
CA ILE A 375 15.08 -33.10 -14.22
C ILE A 375 13.75 -32.37 -14.32
N THR A 376 12.68 -33.08 -14.69
CA THR A 376 11.32 -32.55 -14.70
C THR A 376 10.71 -32.63 -13.30
N ILE A 377 10.11 -31.54 -12.82
CA ILE A 377 9.42 -31.47 -11.52
C ILE A 377 7.92 -31.34 -11.75
N GLU A 378 7.15 -32.12 -11.00
CA GLU A 378 5.71 -32.00 -10.89
C GLU A 378 5.26 -31.78 -9.44
N PHE A 379 4.11 -31.11 -9.27
CA PHE A 379 3.53 -30.80 -7.98
C PHE A 379 2.08 -31.30 -7.92
N THR A 380 1.79 -32.15 -6.92
CA THR A 380 0.43 -32.66 -6.73
C THR A 380 -0.51 -31.57 -6.22
N THR A 381 -1.81 -31.81 -6.36
CA THR A 381 -2.84 -30.92 -5.81
C THR A 381 -2.71 -30.78 -4.31
N ALA A 382 -2.37 -31.86 -3.60
CA ALA A 382 -2.18 -31.85 -2.15
C ALA A 382 -1.03 -30.90 -1.73
N PHE A 383 0.07 -30.92 -2.46
CA PHE A 383 1.19 -30.00 -2.20
C PHE A 383 0.82 -28.54 -2.53
N LYS A 384 0.07 -28.30 -3.58
CA LYS A 384 -0.45 -26.96 -3.93
C LYS A 384 -1.43 -26.43 -2.88
N ASP A 385 -2.30 -27.29 -2.33
CA ASP A 385 -3.21 -26.92 -1.23
C ASP A 385 -2.45 -26.63 0.07
N LEU A 386 -1.31 -27.28 0.33
CA LEU A 386 -0.39 -26.93 1.40
C LEU A 386 0.15 -25.50 1.22
N LEU A 387 0.65 -25.18 0.02
CA LEU A 387 1.16 -23.83 -0.28
C LEU A 387 0.06 -22.77 -0.14
N TYR A 388 -1.16 -23.09 -0.56
CA TYR A 388 -2.30 -22.20 -0.38
C TYR A 388 -2.59 -21.99 1.12
N SER A 389 -2.66 -23.06 1.90
CA SER A 389 -2.99 -23.01 3.32
C SER A 389 -1.99 -22.21 4.15
N GLU A 390 -0.68 -22.34 3.85
CA GLU A 390 0.38 -21.68 4.61
C GLU A 390 0.80 -20.33 4.03
N GLY A 391 0.51 -20.06 2.75
CA GLY A 391 1.01 -18.89 2.04
C GLY A 391 -0.03 -17.83 1.70
N VAL A 392 -1.33 -18.12 1.79
CA VAL A 392 -2.37 -17.16 1.40
C VAL A 392 -2.89 -16.38 2.60
N TYR A 393 -2.67 -15.07 2.54
CA TYR A 393 -3.19 -14.05 3.44
C TYR A 393 -3.89 -13.00 2.57
N PRO A 394 -5.20 -13.06 2.39
CA PRO A 394 -5.91 -12.22 1.43
C PRO A 394 -5.64 -10.72 1.58
N SER A 395 -5.49 -10.24 2.83
CA SER A 395 -5.16 -8.84 3.14
C SER A 395 -3.72 -8.43 2.80
N GLN A 396 -2.78 -9.40 2.68
CA GLN A 396 -1.36 -9.14 2.41
C GLN A 396 -0.98 -9.40 0.94
N GLY A 397 -1.93 -9.80 0.12
CA GLY A 397 -1.73 -10.09 -1.29
C GLY A 397 -0.84 -11.31 -1.56
N VAL A 398 0.02 -11.23 -2.58
CA VAL A 398 0.77 -12.39 -3.09
C VAL A 398 2.15 -12.59 -2.47
N ARG A 399 2.68 -11.61 -1.74
CA ARG A 399 4.03 -11.69 -1.16
C ARG A 399 4.23 -12.91 -0.26
N PRO A 400 3.31 -13.24 0.67
CA PRO A 400 3.45 -14.44 1.50
C PRO A 400 3.45 -15.73 0.69
N VAL A 401 2.69 -15.81 -0.41
CA VAL A 401 2.68 -16.97 -1.31
C VAL A 401 4.06 -17.24 -1.88
N PHE A 402 4.73 -16.21 -2.42
CA PHE A 402 6.08 -16.36 -2.97
C PHE A 402 7.11 -16.75 -1.91
N THR A 403 6.99 -16.18 -0.71
CA THR A 403 7.86 -16.54 0.42
C THR A 403 7.66 -18.00 0.82
N THR A 404 6.42 -18.48 0.90
CA THR A 404 6.09 -19.87 1.24
C THR A 404 6.56 -20.83 0.17
N ILE A 405 6.38 -20.53 -1.12
CA ILE A 405 6.96 -21.32 -2.22
C ILE A 405 8.48 -21.36 -2.07
N GLY A 406 9.13 -20.23 -1.83
CA GLY A 406 10.57 -20.16 -1.61
C GLY A 406 11.04 -21.06 -0.46
N SER A 407 10.40 -20.99 0.70
CA SER A 407 10.77 -21.74 1.90
C SER A 407 10.47 -23.24 1.80
N LEU A 408 9.36 -23.64 1.19
CA LEU A 408 8.96 -25.03 1.09
C LEU A 408 9.56 -25.76 -0.12
N CYS A 409 9.77 -25.07 -1.26
CA CYS A 409 10.27 -25.72 -2.48
C CYS A 409 11.79 -25.65 -2.61
N LEU A 410 12.42 -24.47 -2.47
CA LEU A 410 13.84 -24.29 -2.83
C LEU A 410 14.81 -25.20 -2.02
N PRO A 411 14.65 -25.38 -0.69
CA PRO A 411 15.54 -26.29 0.05
C PRO A 411 15.42 -27.74 -0.44
N LYS A 412 14.21 -28.17 -0.82
CA LYS A 412 13.96 -29.52 -1.31
C LYS A 412 14.49 -29.72 -2.73
N LEU A 413 14.40 -28.71 -3.59
CA LEU A 413 15.04 -28.71 -4.91
C LEU A 413 16.56 -28.79 -4.80
N SER A 414 17.16 -28.06 -3.85
CA SER A 414 18.60 -28.14 -3.57
C SER A 414 18.97 -29.52 -3.05
N LYS A 415 18.14 -30.15 -2.22
CA LYS A 415 18.34 -31.51 -1.74
C LYS A 415 18.31 -32.53 -2.89
N ILE A 416 17.37 -32.40 -3.84
CA ILE A 416 17.33 -33.25 -5.05
C ILE A 416 18.68 -33.20 -5.80
N LEU A 417 19.28 -32.01 -5.94
CA LEU A 417 20.57 -31.85 -6.65
C LEU A 417 21.77 -32.40 -5.87
N SER A 418 21.70 -32.41 -4.54
CA SER A 418 22.80 -32.83 -3.66
C SER A 418 22.72 -34.29 -3.23
N ASP A 419 21.61 -34.98 -3.48
CA ASP A 419 21.42 -36.37 -3.13
C ASP A 419 22.32 -37.27 -3.99
N GLN A 420 23.01 -38.24 -3.39
CA GLN A 420 23.82 -39.21 -4.13
C GLN A 420 23.00 -40.09 -5.09
N ASP A 421 21.72 -40.30 -4.73
CA ASP A 421 20.74 -41.01 -5.53
C ASP A 421 19.72 -40.02 -6.15
N SER A 422 20.19 -38.95 -6.77
CA SER A 422 19.34 -37.97 -7.48
C SER A 422 18.44 -38.68 -8.50
N PRO A 423 17.22 -38.16 -8.74
CA PRO A 423 16.37 -38.69 -9.82
C PRO A 423 17.08 -38.50 -11.16
N LYS A 424 16.83 -39.42 -12.09
CA LYS A 424 17.46 -39.38 -13.43
C LYS A 424 16.73 -38.37 -14.33
N GLU A 425 15.41 -38.38 -14.29
CA GLU A 425 14.59 -37.60 -15.23
C GLU A 425 13.42 -36.89 -14.57
N TYR A 426 12.91 -37.39 -13.43
CA TYR A 426 11.61 -36.95 -12.89
C TYR A 426 11.58 -36.94 -11.35
N ALA A 427 11.00 -35.92 -10.78
CA ALA A 427 10.64 -35.86 -9.37
C ALA A 427 9.26 -35.25 -9.17
N GLU A 428 8.48 -35.79 -8.24
CA GLU A 428 7.17 -35.31 -7.86
C GLU A 428 7.17 -34.85 -6.41
N PHE A 429 6.57 -33.69 -6.18
CA PHE A 429 6.28 -33.16 -4.85
C PHE A 429 4.85 -33.48 -4.47
N ASP A 430 4.68 -34.19 -3.37
CA ASP A 430 3.39 -34.51 -2.80
C ASP A 430 3.35 -34.20 -1.30
N MET A 431 2.19 -34.28 -0.68
CA MET A 431 2.00 -34.03 0.75
C MET A 431 1.00 -35.03 1.33
N VAL A 432 1.29 -35.51 2.53
CA VAL A 432 0.40 -36.35 3.34
C VAL A 432 0.28 -35.74 4.74
N GLY A 433 -0.94 -35.65 5.22
CA GLY A 433 -1.27 -35.10 6.53
C GLY A 433 -2.49 -34.17 6.49
N ASP A 434 -2.89 -33.70 7.65
CA ASP A 434 -3.96 -32.71 7.78
C ASP A 434 -3.33 -31.31 7.80
N LEU A 435 -3.72 -30.44 6.86
CA LEU A 435 -3.28 -29.05 6.76
C LEU A 435 -3.60 -28.19 8.01
N ARG A 436 -4.44 -28.70 8.90
CA ARG A 436 -4.72 -28.07 10.20
C ARG A 436 -3.89 -28.64 11.34
N SER A 437 -3.04 -29.59 11.08
CA SER A 437 -2.10 -30.13 12.08
C SER A 437 -0.88 -29.21 12.19
N SER A 438 -0.10 -29.37 13.26
CA SER A 438 1.17 -28.66 13.42
C SER A 438 2.30 -29.21 12.53
N GLU A 439 2.12 -30.37 11.95
CA GLU A 439 3.11 -31.05 11.12
C GLU A 439 2.43 -31.81 9.98
N VAL A 440 3.05 -31.78 8.81
CA VAL A 440 2.69 -32.59 7.66
C VAL A 440 3.95 -33.28 7.13
N THR A 441 3.80 -34.29 6.31
CA THR A 441 4.92 -34.92 5.62
C THR A 441 4.90 -34.54 4.15
N VAL A 442 5.95 -33.87 3.69
CA VAL A 442 6.21 -33.65 2.26
C VAL A 442 6.89 -34.89 1.70
N ILE A 443 6.35 -35.41 0.63
CA ILE A 443 6.85 -36.61 -0.04
C ILE A 443 7.48 -36.22 -1.36
N LEU A 444 8.76 -36.61 -1.57
CA LEU A 444 9.42 -36.49 -2.84
C LEU A 444 9.47 -37.89 -3.47
N ARG A 445 8.83 -38.08 -4.62
CA ARG A 445 8.87 -39.31 -5.41
C ARG A 445 9.80 -39.14 -6.60
N TYR A 446 10.84 -39.94 -6.68
CA TYR A 446 11.80 -39.92 -7.77
C TYR A 446 11.45 -40.98 -8.81
N ASP A 447 11.61 -40.65 -10.09
CA ASP A 447 11.47 -41.52 -11.24
C ASP A 447 10.22 -42.42 -11.15
N HIS A 448 9.06 -41.77 -10.96
CA HIS A 448 7.71 -42.39 -10.86
C HIS A 448 7.56 -43.39 -9.68
N GLY A 449 8.29 -43.15 -8.60
CA GLY A 449 8.16 -43.90 -7.34
C GLY A 449 9.24 -44.98 -7.10
N GLU A 450 10.32 -45.03 -7.90
CA GLU A 450 11.47 -45.89 -7.64
C GLU A 450 12.11 -45.56 -6.28
N LYS A 451 12.14 -44.29 -5.87
CA LYS A 451 12.57 -43.80 -4.55
C LYS A 451 11.58 -42.81 -3.99
N VAL A 452 11.27 -42.97 -2.71
CA VAL A 452 10.38 -42.08 -1.96
C VAL A 452 11.14 -41.51 -0.76
N ILE A 453 11.13 -40.20 -0.62
CA ILE A 453 11.75 -39.48 0.51
C ILE A 453 10.63 -38.72 1.24
N GLU A 454 10.51 -39.02 2.53
CA GLU A 454 9.58 -38.37 3.43
C GLU A 454 10.30 -37.26 4.21
N ILE A 455 9.76 -36.05 4.20
CA ILE A 455 10.32 -34.89 4.88
C ILE A 455 9.24 -34.32 5.78
N PRO A 456 9.36 -34.46 7.10
CA PRO A 456 8.44 -33.81 8.01
C PRO A 456 8.61 -32.29 7.95
N GLU A 457 7.50 -31.58 7.80
CA GLU A 457 7.43 -30.12 7.78
C GLU A 457 6.56 -29.60 8.90
N LYS A 458 7.05 -28.58 9.58
CA LYS A 458 6.29 -27.86 10.61
C LYS A 458 5.50 -26.76 9.96
N LEU A 459 4.22 -26.73 10.26
CA LEU A 459 3.29 -25.73 9.78
C LEU A 459 3.07 -24.68 10.87
N ASP A 460 3.47 -23.45 10.64
CA ASP A 460 3.30 -22.36 11.61
C ASP A 460 1.82 -22.02 11.78
N LEU A 461 1.07 -21.87 10.70
CA LEU A 461 -0.37 -21.65 10.76
C LEU A 461 -1.12 -22.90 11.23
N GLY A 462 -0.72 -24.09 10.80
CA GLY A 462 -1.25 -25.35 11.27
C GLY A 462 -1.11 -25.49 12.80
N LYS A 463 0.05 -25.12 13.35
CA LYS A 463 0.28 -25.09 14.81
C LYS A 463 -0.66 -24.12 15.53
N MET A 464 -0.86 -22.91 15.00
CA MET A 464 -1.78 -21.93 15.55
C MET A 464 -3.21 -22.45 15.51
N ARG A 465 -3.64 -23.01 14.38
CA ARG A 465 -4.96 -23.60 14.17
C ARG A 465 -5.24 -24.82 15.06
N SER A 466 -4.22 -25.63 15.38
CA SER A 466 -4.34 -26.82 16.24
C SER A 466 -4.30 -26.52 17.73
N SER A 467 -3.90 -25.32 18.14
CA SER A 467 -3.63 -24.97 19.54
C SER A 467 -4.91 -24.76 20.39
N ALA A 468 -6.10 -24.65 19.77
CA ALA A 468 -7.32 -24.43 20.52
C ALA A 468 -7.82 -25.71 21.21
N SER A 469 -8.09 -25.58 22.51
CA SER A 469 -8.73 -26.65 23.27
C SER A 469 -10.17 -26.87 22.77
N CYS A 470 -10.67 -28.12 22.88
CA CYS A 470 -12.06 -28.46 22.56
C CYS A 470 -13.07 -27.54 23.28
N LYS A 471 -12.73 -27.06 24.48
CA LYS A 471 -13.53 -26.11 25.23
C LYS A 471 -13.68 -24.77 24.51
N LYS A 472 -12.55 -24.17 24.07
CA LYS A 472 -12.57 -22.88 23.35
C LYS A 472 -13.35 -22.98 22.06
N LEU A 473 -13.10 -24.05 21.30
CA LEU A 473 -13.79 -24.27 20.04
C LEU A 473 -15.30 -24.39 20.20
N ALA A 474 -15.79 -25.15 21.21
CA ALA A 474 -17.21 -25.30 21.45
C ALA A 474 -17.86 -23.99 21.91
N ALA A 475 -17.17 -23.22 22.76
CA ALA A 475 -17.64 -21.92 23.19
C ALA A 475 -17.75 -20.92 22.02
N HIS A 476 -16.69 -20.78 21.23
CA HIS A 476 -16.71 -19.91 20.05
C HIS A 476 -17.76 -20.35 19.03
N ALA A 477 -17.90 -21.65 18.76
CA ALA A 477 -18.91 -22.14 17.82
C ALA A 477 -20.37 -21.79 18.25
N ILE A 478 -20.68 -21.86 19.54
CA ILE A 478 -21.97 -21.43 20.07
C ILE A 478 -22.13 -19.91 20.00
N HIS A 479 -21.09 -19.17 20.38
CA HIS A 479 -21.04 -17.71 20.37
C HIS A 479 -21.31 -17.15 18.96
N GLU A 480 -20.51 -17.56 18.00
CA GLU A 480 -20.62 -17.11 16.61
C GLU A 480 -21.94 -17.55 15.93
N ALA A 481 -22.39 -18.75 16.25
CA ALA A 481 -23.72 -19.18 15.79
C ALA A 481 -24.85 -18.30 16.37
N GLY A 482 -24.69 -17.78 17.58
CA GLY A 482 -25.61 -16.82 18.19
C GLY A 482 -25.70 -15.52 17.35
N HIS A 483 -24.57 -14.89 17.04
CA HIS A 483 -24.51 -13.71 16.19
C HIS A 483 -25.15 -13.96 14.83
N ALA A 484 -24.79 -15.08 14.18
CA ALA A 484 -25.30 -15.42 12.86
C ALA A 484 -26.85 -15.59 12.84
N ILE A 485 -27.42 -16.20 13.86
CA ILE A 485 -28.88 -16.40 13.99
C ILE A 485 -29.58 -15.06 14.15
N LEU A 486 -29.08 -14.19 15.03
CA LEU A 486 -29.69 -12.88 15.25
C LEU A 486 -29.57 -11.99 14.03
N MET A 487 -28.46 -12.05 13.31
CA MET A 487 -28.29 -11.35 12.04
C MET A 487 -29.33 -11.81 11.02
N ALA A 488 -29.47 -13.11 10.83
CA ALA A 488 -30.48 -13.66 9.94
C ALA A 488 -31.91 -13.29 10.35
N TYR A 489 -32.20 -13.24 11.66
CA TYR A 489 -33.50 -12.88 12.19
C TYR A 489 -33.81 -11.38 12.01
N GLU A 490 -32.90 -10.53 12.44
CA GLU A 490 -33.12 -9.08 12.47
C GLU A 490 -32.99 -8.44 11.06
N LYS A 491 -31.96 -8.82 10.32
CA LYS A 491 -31.64 -8.21 9.01
C LYS A 491 -32.15 -9.01 7.81
N GLY A 492 -32.65 -10.27 8.02
CA GLY A 492 -33.09 -11.14 6.93
C GLY A 492 -31.98 -11.59 5.99
N ARG A 493 -30.71 -11.33 6.33
CA ARG A 493 -29.55 -11.71 5.53
C ARG A 493 -28.60 -12.63 6.29
N MET A 494 -27.90 -13.48 5.53
CA MET A 494 -26.95 -14.41 6.11
C MET A 494 -25.59 -13.75 6.21
N PRO A 495 -24.80 -14.01 7.28
CA PRO A 495 -23.40 -13.61 7.32
C PRO A 495 -22.65 -14.27 6.16
N GLU A 496 -21.67 -13.58 5.59
CA GLU A 496 -20.84 -14.12 4.50
C GLU A 496 -20.00 -15.31 4.99
N MET A 497 -19.53 -15.25 6.24
CA MET A 497 -18.72 -16.30 6.85
C MET A 497 -18.90 -16.33 8.37
N ILE A 498 -18.99 -17.54 8.93
CA ILE A 498 -18.98 -17.80 10.37
C ILE A 498 -17.75 -18.65 10.65
N LEU A 499 -16.81 -18.17 11.47
CA LEU A 499 -15.60 -18.89 11.83
C LEU A 499 -15.55 -19.15 13.33
N ALA A 500 -15.52 -20.42 13.73
CA ALA A 500 -15.43 -20.79 15.15
C ALA A 500 -14.02 -20.72 15.71
N GLN A 501 -13.01 -20.71 14.86
CA GLN A 501 -11.62 -20.64 15.31
C GLN A 501 -10.75 -20.12 14.18
N SER A 502 -10.12 -18.98 14.42
CA SER A 502 -9.09 -18.42 13.58
C SER A 502 -7.69 -18.81 14.06
N SER A 503 -6.67 -18.55 13.24
CA SER A 503 -5.27 -18.69 13.63
C SER A 503 -4.86 -17.73 14.76
N SER A 504 -5.56 -16.60 14.90
CA SER A 504 -5.42 -15.69 16.05
C SER A 504 -6.04 -16.23 17.34
N GLY A 505 -6.78 -17.33 17.27
CA GLY A 505 -7.35 -18.06 18.42
C GLY A 505 -8.76 -17.63 18.81
N GLY A 506 -9.36 -16.63 18.13
CA GLY A 506 -10.76 -16.20 18.30
C GLY A 506 -11.71 -16.80 17.26
N GLY A 507 -13.03 -16.72 17.51
CA GLY A 507 -14.06 -16.87 16.48
C GLY A 507 -14.49 -15.50 15.96
N TYR A 508 -15.20 -15.46 14.84
CA TYR A 508 -15.90 -14.29 14.36
C TYR A 508 -16.99 -14.62 13.36
N THR A 509 -18.01 -13.80 13.34
CA THR A 509 -19.09 -13.81 12.35
C THR A 509 -18.93 -12.60 11.46
N TYR A 510 -18.68 -12.83 10.18
CA TYR A 510 -18.41 -11.77 9.22
C TYR A 510 -19.67 -11.42 8.42
N ASP A 511 -20.10 -10.17 8.54
CA ASP A 511 -21.16 -9.59 7.71
C ASP A 511 -20.57 -8.64 6.68
N ASN A 512 -21.31 -8.47 5.62
CA ASN A 512 -20.99 -7.55 4.55
C ASN A 512 -21.46 -6.14 4.96
N LEU A 513 -20.60 -5.45 5.71
CA LEU A 513 -20.90 -4.17 6.35
C LEU A 513 -20.98 -2.99 5.37
N ASP A 514 -22.11 -2.82 4.69
CA ASP A 514 -22.46 -1.53 4.07
C ASP A 514 -23.09 -0.54 5.08
N ASP A 515 -23.50 -1.03 6.25
CA ASP A 515 -24.36 -0.28 7.14
C ASP A 515 -23.65 0.38 8.34
N THR A 516 -22.34 0.12 8.56
CA THR A 516 -21.66 0.63 9.76
C THR A 516 -21.30 2.11 9.73
N ASP A 517 -21.35 2.74 8.58
CA ASP A 517 -20.83 4.10 8.45
C ASP A 517 -21.73 5.18 9.04
N LYS A 518 -22.95 4.84 9.48
CA LYS A 518 -23.86 5.96 9.85
C LYS A 518 -24.78 5.61 11.01
N ILE A 519 -24.24 5.45 12.21
CA ILE A 519 -25.04 5.55 13.46
C ILE A 519 -25.92 6.79 13.42
N SER A 520 -25.48 7.88 12.78
CA SER A 520 -26.24 9.11 12.56
C SER A 520 -27.46 8.96 11.63
N ALA A 521 -27.52 7.92 10.81
CA ALA A 521 -28.62 7.62 9.90
C ALA A 521 -29.52 6.48 10.40
N MET A 522 -29.14 5.76 11.45
CA MET A 522 -29.89 4.64 11.97
C MET A 522 -31.18 5.12 12.68
N CYS A 523 -32.28 4.46 12.39
CA CYS A 523 -33.50 4.62 13.17
C CYS A 523 -33.44 3.81 14.46
N LYS A 524 -34.37 4.07 15.39
CA LYS A 524 -34.41 3.37 16.69
C LYS A 524 -34.48 1.86 16.53
N ALA A 525 -35.27 1.35 15.56
CA ALA A 525 -35.44 -0.08 15.35
C ALA A 525 -34.13 -0.73 14.85
N GLU A 526 -33.34 -0.01 14.05
CA GLU A 526 -32.03 -0.48 13.59
C GLU A 526 -31.01 -0.53 14.72
N VAL A 527 -31.02 0.47 15.62
CA VAL A 527 -30.19 0.43 16.84
C VAL A 527 -30.57 -0.76 17.72
N ASP A 528 -31.89 -1.03 17.90
CA ASP A 528 -32.36 -2.18 18.67
C ASP A 528 -31.90 -3.51 18.04
N SER A 529 -31.93 -3.60 16.73
CA SER A 529 -31.48 -4.75 15.95
C SER A 529 -29.98 -5.02 16.16
N GLU A 530 -29.15 -3.98 16.00
CA GLU A 530 -27.70 -4.10 16.21
C GLU A 530 -27.35 -4.47 17.66
N LEU A 531 -28.01 -3.84 18.64
CA LEU A 531 -27.82 -4.22 20.06
C LEU A 531 -28.10 -5.70 20.30
N ARG A 532 -29.20 -6.23 19.74
CA ARG A 532 -29.54 -7.65 19.88
C ARG A 532 -28.50 -8.56 19.20
N ILE A 533 -27.97 -8.15 18.05
CA ILE A 533 -26.91 -8.87 17.34
C ILE A 533 -25.63 -8.88 18.19
N CYS A 534 -25.17 -7.73 18.68
CA CYS A 534 -23.98 -7.66 19.54
C CYS A 534 -24.11 -8.52 20.81
N LEU A 535 -25.31 -8.58 21.43
CA LEU A 535 -25.54 -9.33 22.65
C LEU A 535 -25.73 -10.85 22.42
N ALA A 536 -25.81 -11.28 21.15
CA ALA A 536 -26.26 -12.65 20.83
C ALA A 536 -25.23 -13.72 21.18
N GLY A 537 -23.94 -13.46 21.01
CA GLY A 537 -22.89 -14.43 21.36
C GLY A 537 -22.95 -14.84 22.84
N ASN A 538 -22.98 -13.84 23.72
CA ASN A 538 -23.08 -14.07 25.15
C ASN A 538 -24.41 -14.74 25.53
N ALA A 539 -25.53 -14.30 24.97
CA ALA A 539 -26.85 -14.91 25.23
C ALA A 539 -26.91 -16.37 24.75
N ALA A 540 -26.24 -16.71 23.64
CA ALA A 540 -26.15 -18.09 23.16
C ALA A 540 -25.34 -18.98 24.11
N GLU A 541 -24.21 -18.48 24.63
CA GLU A 541 -23.44 -19.21 25.64
C GLU A 541 -24.26 -19.50 26.90
N HIS A 542 -24.93 -18.48 27.46
CA HIS A 542 -25.78 -18.65 28.64
C HIS A 542 -27.01 -19.56 28.40
N LEU A 543 -27.53 -19.63 27.20
CA LEU A 543 -28.61 -20.52 26.83
C LEU A 543 -28.15 -21.98 26.74
N MET A 544 -26.89 -22.24 26.37
CA MET A 544 -26.37 -23.58 26.09
C MET A 544 -25.51 -24.15 27.20
N PHE A 545 -24.84 -23.32 28.00
CA PHE A 545 -23.96 -23.72 29.08
C PHE A 545 -24.54 -23.29 30.44
N GLU A 546 -24.10 -23.93 31.52
CA GLU A 546 -24.32 -23.41 32.87
C GLU A 546 -23.45 -22.15 33.08
N ASP A 547 -23.93 -21.17 33.82
CA ASP A 547 -23.25 -19.85 34.03
C ASP A 547 -21.75 -19.98 34.36
N ARG A 548 -21.37 -20.93 35.19
CA ARG A 548 -19.96 -21.19 35.56
C ARG A 548 -19.07 -21.65 34.41
N TYR A 549 -19.62 -22.02 33.27
CA TYR A 549 -18.88 -22.47 32.07
C TYR A 549 -18.95 -21.49 30.92
N CYS A 550 -19.74 -20.41 31.06
CA CYS A 550 -19.73 -19.32 30.07
C CYS A 550 -18.37 -18.63 30.05
N THR A 551 -17.98 -18.11 28.88
CA THR A 551 -16.70 -17.43 28.73
C THR A 551 -16.85 -15.93 29.02
N ILE A 552 -15.76 -15.27 29.33
CA ILE A 552 -15.68 -13.79 29.40
C ILE A 552 -15.23 -13.19 28.07
N GLY A 553 -15.26 -13.97 26.97
CA GLY A 553 -14.81 -13.57 25.64
C GLY A 553 -15.69 -12.54 24.94
N CYS A 554 -16.85 -12.22 25.51
CA CYS A 554 -17.81 -11.25 25.00
C CYS A 554 -17.44 -9.77 25.31
N THR A 555 -16.22 -9.49 25.77
CA THR A 555 -15.82 -8.14 26.19
C THR A 555 -15.88 -7.14 25.03
N SER A 556 -15.47 -7.54 23.82
CA SER A 556 -15.58 -6.72 22.60
C SER A 556 -17.03 -6.41 22.28
N ASP A 557 -17.89 -7.42 22.26
CA ASP A 557 -19.31 -7.27 21.88
C ASP A 557 -20.06 -6.33 22.82
N TRP A 558 -19.75 -6.43 24.11
CA TRP A 558 -20.30 -5.52 25.11
C TRP A 558 -19.77 -4.10 24.96
N ALA A 559 -18.49 -3.93 24.62
CA ALA A 559 -17.90 -2.62 24.38
C ALA A 559 -18.53 -1.98 23.14
N ASP A 560 -18.67 -2.73 22.05
CA ASP A 560 -19.29 -2.26 20.80
C ASP A 560 -20.76 -1.90 21.00
N ALA A 561 -21.52 -2.74 21.70
CA ALA A 561 -22.91 -2.47 22.04
C ALA A 561 -23.04 -1.19 22.88
N TRP A 562 -22.19 -1.02 23.88
CA TRP A 562 -22.20 0.15 24.74
C TRP A 562 -21.79 1.42 24.01
N ASP A 563 -20.76 1.40 23.21
CA ASP A 563 -20.28 2.55 22.44
C ASP A 563 -21.34 3.02 21.43
N MET A 564 -21.87 2.09 20.63
CA MET A 564 -22.93 2.38 19.68
C MET A 564 -24.17 2.96 20.38
N PHE A 565 -24.62 2.33 21.45
CA PHE A 565 -25.82 2.78 22.17
C PHE A 565 -25.61 4.13 22.87
N SER A 566 -24.43 4.34 23.44
CA SER A 566 -24.07 5.62 24.04
C SER A 566 -24.10 6.74 23.01
N ARG A 567 -23.56 6.52 21.82
CA ARG A 567 -23.64 7.50 20.71
C ARG A 567 -25.09 7.78 20.32
N ALA A 568 -25.91 6.74 20.18
CA ALA A 568 -27.33 6.89 19.85
C ALA A 568 -28.09 7.70 20.92
N VAL A 569 -27.80 7.46 22.21
CA VAL A 569 -28.44 8.15 23.31
C VAL A 569 -27.96 9.58 23.47
N TYR A 570 -26.63 9.80 23.56
CA TYR A 570 -26.05 11.12 23.84
C TYR A 570 -26.02 12.06 22.64
N LYS A 571 -25.81 11.54 21.42
CA LYS A 571 -25.77 12.37 20.20
C LYS A 571 -27.06 12.32 19.39
N GLY A 572 -27.77 11.19 19.39
CA GLY A 572 -28.96 10.94 18.59
C GLY A 572 -30.28 11.19 19.30
N GLY A 573 -30.31 11.44 20.62
CA GLY A 573 -31.55 11.68 21.37
C GLY A 573 -32.48 10.44 21.41
N PHE A 574 -31.92 9.25 21.46
CA PHE A 574 -32.60 7.97 21.32
C PHE A 574 -33.86 7.78 22.18
N PHE A 575 -33.87 8.32 23.40
CA PHE A 575 -35.04 8.25 24.30
C PHE A 575 -36.08 9.35 24.09
N GLY A 576 -35.89 10.26 23.12
CA GLY A 576 -36.76 11.39 22.85
C GLY A 576 -36.69 12.51 23.89
N ASP A 577 -35.88 12.37 24.91
CA ASP A 577 -35.66 13.39 25.93
C ASP A 577 -34.51 14.30 25.45
N PHE A 578 -34.80 15.60 25.28
CA PHE A 578 -33.79 16.58 24.95
C PHE A 578 -32.96 16.89 26.20
N TRP A 579 -31.79 16.23 26.32
CA TRP A 579 -30.86 16.54 27.39
C TRP A 579 -29.90 17.64 26.94
N PRO A 580 -29.86 18.78 27.64
CA PRO A 580 -28.89 19.82 27.35
C PRO A 580 -27.50 19.42 27.91
N TRP A 581 -26.88 18.42 27.34
CA TRP A 581 -25.51 18.01 27.69
C TRP A 581 -24.44 18.87 27.05
N MET A 582 -24.83 19.96 26.40
CA MET A 582 -23.90 20.94 25.82
C MET A 582 -23.29 21.90 26.84
N SER A 583 -23.47 21.70 28.12
CA SER A 583 -22.84 22.56 29.13
C SER A 583 -21.71 21.86 29.84
N LYS A 584 -20.55 22.22 29.49
CA LYS A 584 -19.22 22.15 30.10
C LYS A 584 -18.22 21.20 29.45
N GLY A 585 -17.63 21.69 28.39
CA GLY A 585 -16.18 21.66 28.30
C GLY A 585 -15.49 20.45 27.72
N ASN A 586 -16.20 19.52 27.04
CA ASN A 586 -15.46 18.53 26.25
C ASN A 586 -16.26 18.09 25.02
N PRO A 587 -15.94 18.56 23.80
CA PRO A 587 -16.62 18.11 22.59
C PRO A 587 -16.34 16.63 22.24
N GLU A 588 -15.32 16.04 22.86
CA GLU A 588 -14.92 14.64 22.69
C GLU A 588 -15.30 13.76 23.88
N GLY A 589 -15.90 14.33 24.92
CA GLY A 589 -16.19 13.66 26.18
C GLY A 589 -17.39 12.72 26.15
N LEU A 590 -17.24 11.60 25.47
CA LEU A 590 -17.84 10.36 25.94
C LEU A 590 -17.11 9.99 27.24
N PRO A 591 -17.77 9.52 28.30
CA PRO A 591 -17.07 8.90 29.41
C PRO A 591 -16.36 7.67 28.89
N ILE A 592 -15.14 7.86 28.38
CA ILE A 592 -14.22 6.81 28.05
C ILE A 592 -13.63 6.35 29.36
N GLY A 593 -14.04 5.17 29.76
CA GLY A 593 -13.64 4.56 31.02
C GLY A 593 -14.69 4.79 32.10
N LEU A 594 -15.07 3.70 32.68
CA LEU A 594 -15.66 3.66 34.01
C LEU A 594 -14.64 4.26 34.97
N ASP A 595 -14.62 5.58 35.03
CA ASP A 595 -14.01 6.25 36.17
C ASP A 595 -14.98 5.94 37.33
N ASP A 596 -14.51 5.18 38.32
CA ASP A 596 -15.22 4.74 39.51
C ASP A 596 -15.62 5.92 40.44
N SER A 597 -15.80 7.11 39.88
CA SER A 597 -16.33 8.22 40.65
C SER A 597 -17.79 7.93 40.97
N GLU A 598 -18.12 7.95 42.23
CA GLU A 598 -19.49 7.72 42.76
C GLU A 598 -20.58 8.62 42.13
N GLU A 599 -20.20 9.66 41.40
CA GLU A 599 -21.12 10.56 40.68
C GLU A 599 -21.66 9.95 39.36
N THR A 600 -20.90 9.12 38.65
CA THR A 600 -21.36 8.48 37.41
C THR A 600 -22.40 7.38 37.64
N THR A 601 -22.38 6.72 38.78
CA THR A 601 -23.35 5.65 39.12
C THR A 601 -24.72 6.19 39.48
N LYS A 602 -24.89 7.48 39.73
CA LYS A 602 -26.15 8.12 40.12
C LYS A 602 -26.90 8.79 38.97
N ASP A 603 -26.36 8.74 37.73
CA ASP A 603 -27.02 9.32 36.56
C ASP A 603 -28.27 8.48 36.20
N PRO A 604 -29.48 9.07 36.26
CA PRO A 604 -30.72 8.37 35.90
C PRO A 604 -30.70 7.83 34.47
N LEU A 605 -29.95 8.48 33.56
CA LEU A 605 -29.82 8.09 32.18
C LEU A 605 -29.04 6.80 32.03
N ILE A 606 -27.94 6.64 32.77
CA ILE A 606 -27.15 5.38 32.76
C ILE A 606 -28.01 4.22 33.30
N SER A 607 -28.79 4.46 34.32
CA SER A 607 -29.71 3.43 34.86
C SER A 607 -30.76 3.06 33.80
N LYS A 608 -31.31 4.03 33.07
CA LYS A 608 -32.25 3.81 31.97
C LYS A 608 -31.61 3.01 30.83
N MET A 609 -30.37 3.37 30.45
CA MET A 609 -29.61 2.63 29.45
C MET A 609 -29.34 1.20 29.83
N LYS A 610 -28.92 0.95 31.09
CA LYS A 610 -28.69 -0.41 31.61
C LYS A 610 -29.96 -1.23 31.56
N SER A 611 -31.09 -0.67 32.02
CA SER A 611 -32.39 -1.37 31.96
C SER A 611 -32.78 -1.70 30.52
N TYR A 612 -32.55 -0.78 29.59
CA TYR A 612 -32.85 -0.97 28.18
C TYR A 612 -32.01 -2.11 27.56
N LEU A 613 -30.71 -2.16 27.86
CA LEU A 613 -29.83 -3.24 27.41
C LEU A 613 -30.26 -4.60 27.95
N VAL A 614 -30.71 -4.66 29.20
CA VAL A 614 -31.28 -5.89 29.80
C VAL A 614 -32.52 -6.35 29.04
N ASP A 615 -33.41 -5.42 28.65
CA ASP A 615 -34.59 -5.76 27.86
C ASP A 615 -34.22 -6.27 26.46
N GLN A 616 -33.22 -5.68 25.80
CA GLN A 616 -32.70 -6.18 24.53
C GLN A 616 -32.06 -7.57 24.69
N TYR A 617 -31.28 -7.80 25.74
CA TYR A 617 -30.68 -9.08 26.04
C TYR A 617 -31.75 -10.18 26.29
N ASN A 618 -32.80 -9.86 27.00
CA ASN A 618 -33.94 -10.79 27.23
C ASN A 618 -34.67 -11.09 25.90
N GLY A 619 -34.81 -10.08 25.01
CA GLY A 619 -35.37 -10.25 23.68
C GLY A 619 -34.51 -11.20 22.84
N THR A 620 -33.21 -10.98 22.85
CA THR A 620 -32.20 -11.84 22.17
C THR A 620 -32.27 -13.28 22.66
N THR A 621 -32.26 -13.47 23.98
CA THR A 621 -32.35 -14.80 24.60
C THR A 621 -33.62 -15.54 24.19
N ARG A 622 -34.77 -14.85 24.08
CA ARG A 622 -36.02 -15.44 23.62
C ARG A 622 -35.96 -15.93 22.19
N ILE A 623 -35.41 -15.11 21.27
CA ILE A 623 -35.24 -15.47 19.86
C ILE A 623 -34.32 -16.70 19.71
N LEU A 624 -33.20 -16.71 20.45
CA LEU A 624 -32.28 -17.86 20.45
C LEU A 624 -32.92 -19.11 21.07
N ALA A 625 -33.71 -18.99 22.12
CA ALA A 625 -34.43 -20.12 22.75
C ALA A 625 -35.44 -20.75 21.77
N GLU A 626 -36.18 -19.95 21.01
CA GLU A 626 -37.07 -20.43 19.95
C GLU A 626 -36.29 -21.15 18.84
N ASN A 627 -35.04 -20.71 18.55
CA ASN A 627 -34.16 -21.26 17.53
C ASN A 627 -33.04 -22.15 18.08
N LYS A 628 -33.22 -22.73 19.28
CA LYS A 628 -32.20 -23.54 19.96
C LYS A 628 -31.69 -24.70 19.10
N ASN A 629 -32.54 -25.31 18.28
CA ASN A 629 -32.14 -26.39 17.41
C ASN A 629 -31.23 -25.91 16.28
N LEU A 630 -31.51 -24.76 15.68
CA LEU A 630 -30.65 -24.10 14.68
C LEU A 630 -29.29 -23.76 15.32
N LEU A 631 -29.28 -23.18 16.51
CA LEU A 631 -28.06 -22.84 17.25
C LEU A 631 -27.19 -24.08 17.47
N LEU A 632 -27.78 -25.19 17.94
CA LEU A 632 -27.05 -26.41 18.21
C LEU A 632 -26.49 -27.06 16.95
N GLU A 633 -27.25 -27.16 15.89
CA GLU A 633 -26.80 -27.78 14.63
C GLU A 633 -25.75 -26.93 13.93
N THR A 634 -25.89 -25.60 13.92
CA THR A 634 -24.86 -24.68 13.41
C THR A 634 -23.57 -24.81 14.21
N ALA A 635 -23.63 -24.81 15.53
CA ALA A 635 -22.44 -24.99 16.36
C ALA A 635 -21.77 -26.36 16.16
N LYS A 636 -22.53 -27.46 16.01
CA LYS A 636 -21.98 -28.78 15.68
C LYS A 636 -21.23 -28.76 14.34
N TYR A 637 -21.81 -28.11 13.33
CA TYR A 637 -21.16 -27.95 12.02
C TYR A 637 -19.85 -27.17 12.14
N LEU A 638 -19.87 -26.04 12.88
CA LEU A 638 -18.70 -25.21 13.11
C LEU A 638 -17.61 -25.94 13.91
N VAL A 639 -17.96 -26.74 14.92
CA VAL A 639 -16.98 -27.56 15.64
C VAL A 639 -16.29 -28.55 14.69
N LYS A 640 -17.04 -29.13 13.75
CA LYS A 640 -16.51 -30.13 12.80
C LYS A 640 -15.70 -29.46 11.67
N ASN A 641 -16.24 -28.41 11.07
CA ASN A 641 -15.70 -27.81 9.81
C ASN A 641 -14.92 -26.52 10.04
N ARG A 642 -15.00 -25.92 11.24
CA ARG A 642 -14.37 -24.66 11.67
C ARG A 642 -14.96 -23.41 11.05
N CYS A 643 -15.47 -23.49 9.84
CA CYS A 643 -16.01 -22.39 9.04
C CYS A 643 -17.34 -22.81 8.41
N MET A 644 -18.27 -21.86 8.25
CA MET A 644 -19.53 -22.02 7.52
C MET A 644 -19.76 -20.77 6.65
N PHE A 645 -20.15 -20.95 5.40
CA PHE A 645 -20.45 -19.85 4.48
C PHE A 645 -21.94 -19.56 4.37
N ALA A 646 -22.29 -18.40 3.81
CA ALA A 646 -23.65 -17.89 3.70
C ALA A 646 -24.65 -18.92 3.11
N ASP A 647 -24.28 -19.63 2.06
CA ASP A 647 -25.14 -20.59 1.39
C ASP A 647 -25.45 -21.79 2.28
N ASP A 648 -24.42 -22.36 2.95
CA ASP A 648 -24.61 -23.46 3.91
C ASP A 648 -25.49 -23.02 5.08
N PHE A 649 -25.23 -21.84 5.64
CA PHE A 649 -26.01 -21.31 6.76
C PHE A 649 -27.47 -21.07 6.36
N LYS A 650 -27.70 -20.56 5.15
CA LYS A 650 -29.06 -20.37 4.60
C LYS A 650 -29.84 -21.69 4.52
N GLU A 651 -29.19 -22.79 4.15
CA GLU A 651 -29.81 -24.12 4.17
C GLU A 651 -30.14 -24.57 5.60
N PHE A 652 -29.26 -24.27 6.56
CA PHE A 652 -29.52 -24.58 7.97
C PHE A 652 -30.69 -23.77 8.53
N VAL A 653 -30.77 -22.47 8.19
CA VAL A 653 -31.90 -21.62 8.58
C VAL A 653 -33.19 -22.15 8.02
N LYS A 654 -33.25 -22.57 6.74
CA LYS A 654 -34.45 -23.19 6.14
C LYS A 654 -34.86 -24.50 6.84
N LYS A 655 -33.87 -25.31 7.24
CA LYS A 655 -34.12 -26.64 7.80
C LYS A 655 -34.46 -26.64 9.29
N TYR A 656 -33.81 -25.78 10.06
CA TYR A 656 -33.85 -25.82 11.52
C TYR A 656 -34.40 -24.54 12.14
N GLY A 657 -34.50 -23.44 11.37
CA GLY A 657 -35.01 -22.14 11.86
C GLY A 657 -36.52 -22.18 12.14
N LYS A 658 -36.94 -21.43 13.17
CA LYS A 658 -38.35 -21.22 13.52
C LYS A 658 -38.64 -19.73 13.50
N ASN A 659 -39.76 -19.37 12.89
CA ASN A 659 -40.24 -17.98 12.83
C ASN A 659 -39.18 -16.98 12.31
N MET A 660 -38.32 -17.43 11.40
CA MET A 660 -37.28 -16.57 10.80
C MET A 660 -37.91 -15.67 9.73
N PRO A 661 -37.82 -14.34 9.86
CA PRO A 661 -38.33 -13.41 8.83
C PRO A 661 -37.53 -13.53 7.53
N GLU A 662 -38.20 -13.54 6.40
CA GLU A 662 -37.51 -13.61 5.11
C GLU A 662 -36.75 -12.32 4.77
N THR A 663 -37.26 -11.17 5.22
CA THR A 663 -36.73 -9.83 4.91
C THR A 663 -36.20 -9.09 6.14
N GLY A 664 -36.03 -9.79 7.27
CA GLY A 664 -35.70 -9.17 8.56
C GLY A 664 -36.91 -8.53 9.25
N THR A 665 -36.64 -7.85 10.39
CA THR A 665 -37.66 -7.23 11.24
C THR A 665 -38.01 -5.80 10.79
N ILE A 666 -37.17 -5.19 9.94
CA ILE A 666 -37.31 -3.79 9.47
C ILE A 666 -37.58 -3.79 7.97
N SER A 667 -38.66 -3.12 7.58
CA SER A 667 -39.01 -2.96 6.16
C SER A 667 -38.26 -1.80 5.52
N GLU A 668 -37.41 -2.07 4.55
CA GLU A 668 -36.67 -1.05 3.79
C GLU A 668 -37.60 -0.07 3.04
N THR A 669 -38.79 -0.50 2.69
CA THR A 669 -39.75 0.35 1.96
C THR A 669 -40.59 1.22 2.85
N TYR A 670 -40.55 1.04 4.17
CA TYR A 670 -41.42 1.75 5.14
C TYR A 670 -41.44 3.26 4.93
N TRP A 671 -40.28 3.89 4.84
CA TRP A 671 -40.17 5.36 4.69
C TRP A 671 -40.76 5.86 3.37
N ILE A 672 -40.48 5.15 2.26
CA ILE A 672 -41.02 5.52 0.93
C ILE A 672 -42.53 5.31 0.89
N ASP A 673 -43.03 4.25 1.52
CA ASP A 673 -44.47 3.96 1.56
C ASP A 673 -45.21 4.96 2.42
N MET A 674 -44.60 5.49 3.47
CA MET A 674 -45.16 6.58 4.26
C MET A 674 -45.22 7.87 3.49
N LEU A 675 -44.27 8.20 2.59
CA LEU A 675 -44.26 9.39 1.77
C LEU A 675 -45.27 9.30 0.60
N LYS A 676 -45.80 8.14 0.29
CA LYS A 676 -46.86 7.93 -0.73
C LYS A 676 -48.27 8.10 -0.17
N LYS A 677 -48.44 8.13 1.16
CA LYS A 677 -49.69 8.39 1.86
C LYS A 677 -49.99 9.88 2.02
#